data_786d3847a1768b1d1af522706fffe0a8
#
_entry.id   786d3847a1768b1d1af522706fffe0a8
#
_cell.length_a   1.000
_cell.length_b   1.000
_cell.length_c   1.000
_cell.angle_alpha   90.00
_cell.angle_beta   90.00
_cell.angle_gamma   90.00
#
_symmetry.space_group_name_H-M   'P 1'
#
loop_
_entity.id
_entity.type
_entity.pdbx_description
1 polymer ?
#
loop_
_entity_poly.entity_id
_entity_poly.type
_entity_poly.pdbx_seq_one_letter_code
_entity_poly.pdbx_strand_id
1 'polypeptide(L)'
;MLISKSRSGSSHLALAAVLGAAFIGAPALAQATDGAAKTDEVVEDDVHNRQADAQGNIIVSASGLKELDLLAGTSVLEISDIQRQAVTGQIGELLTKLPGVSATSFAPGSSRPVLRGQQGERVRVLIDGVGTADVSNTSVDHATTIDPITVERIEVLRGPAVLLYGSQAIGGAVNVIDKRIPTRMPDEAFHLDAFGGVDSATNLRTGAASIDVGIGSSFVFHVDGSYRQTDDVAIGGFQLADGLRAEVLEAADEEAEEGELEEAAELRAVAGQRGTVPNTATESWTVNAGFGVILGDSTFGASVGYYDSSYGVPTRPGTVHAEEEGEEGGEEEGEELVSIGLEQFRADFKGDVYLGEGTFERLKLRVGYSDYTHTEFEGAEVGTTFDSTGIEARAELVQDAQGTLRGSSGVQFTHRDFFAQGAEAYVPPNLTEQLAVFTLQEFGTGPIQIEAAARAEFTNVEAQTLGIEREYDTFSGALGLIYEGIEGVRFGINGSRAERAPSAEELFSNGPHIATQAFEIGNADLRTERAWGLEAYARGTIGAGTFGLTAYRQWFDNYIFLDETGEEEDGLPVFQYLQQDADFWGVEAELSYPVVDTGGFKLLADLSASYVEAELGDGTAVPRIPPLSLLGALEAQTDAFDLRGEVQWFDGQDRVTTFETPTGSFTLVNAVAAWRPLSGNRNVTVQIAADNIFDVNGRRHASFTKDFVPLVGRNFRASVRLSF
;
A
#
# COMPACT_ATOMS: atom_id res chain seq x y z
N MET A 1 39.16 20.47 -13.95
CA MET A 1 39.41 19.86 -15.27
C MET A 1 38.19 19.06 -15.58
N LEU A 2 37.30 19.67 -16.34
CA LEU A 2 35.94 19.27 -16.65
C LEU A 2 35.87 17.94 -17.41
N ILE A 3 34.96 17.04 -17.02
CA ILE A 3 34.31 16.12 -17.96
C ILE A 3 32.81 16.14 -17.68
N SER A 4 32.11 16.98 -18.44
CA SER A 4 30.68 16.92 -18.60
C SER A 4 30.34 15.65 -19.39
N LYS A 5 29.46 14.80 -18.87
CA LYS A 5 28.76 13.76 -19.64
C LYS A 5 27.29 14.17 -19.75
N SER A 6 26.98 14.79 -20.87
CA SER A 6 25.61 14.90 -21.36
C SER A 6 25.07 13.48 -21.61
N ARG A 7 24.05 13.07 -20.87
CA ARG A 7 23.22 11.92 -21.22
C ARG A 7 21.96 12.44 -21.90
N SER A 8 21.99 12.45 -23.22
CA SER A 8 20.81 12.59 -24.06
C SER A 8 20.54 11.27 -24.78
N GLY A 9 19.36 10.70 -24.54
CA GLY A 9 18.61 9.92 -25.52
C GLY A 9 19.16 8.57 -25.96
N SER A 10 18.87 7.51 -25.20
CA SER A 10 18.92 6.15 -25.76
C SER A 10 18.03 5.10 -25.04
N SER A 11 17.10 5.50 -24.18
CA SER A 11 16.22 4.54 -23.47
C SER A 11 14.99 4.05 -24.27
N HIS A 12 14.67 4.65 -25.43
CA HIS A 12 13.47 4.27 -26.20
C HIS A 12 13.66 3.06 -27.15
N LEU A 13 14.84 2.49 -27.27
CA LEU A 13 15.14 1.40 -28.24
C LEU A 13 15.19 -0.01 -27.63
N ALA A 14 15.30 -0.14 -26.32
CA ALA A 14 15.43 -1.46 -25.68
C ALA A 14 14.08 -2.17 -25.48
N LEU A 15 12.99 -1.44 -25.24
CA LEU A 15 11.66 -2.03 -24.99
C LEU A 15 10.98 -2.51 -26.28
N ALA A 16 11.27 -1.88 -27.43
CA ALA A 16 10.71 -2.29 -28.74
C ALA A 16 11.28 -3.60 -29.26
N ALA A 17 12.42 -4.05 -28.77
CA ALA A 17 13.06 -5.31 -29.22
C ALA A 17 12.49 -6.56 -28.55
N VAL A 18 11.91 -6.45 -27.35
CA VAL A 18 11.31 -7.58 -26.63
C VAL A 18 9.88 -7.86 -27.10
N LEU A 19 9.15 -6.83 -27.52
CA LEU A 19 7.77 -6.98 -28.04
C LEU A 19 7.73 -7.44 -29.53
N GLY A 20 8.81 -7.30 -30.27
CA GLY A 20 8.89 -7.68 -31.67
C GLY A 20 9.17 -9.16 -31.95
N ALA A 21 9.60 -9.94 -30.96
CA ALA A 21 9.97 -11.35 -31.13
C ALA A 21 8.81 -12.35 -30.92
N ALA A 22 7.67 -11.91 -30.41
CA ALA A 22 6.54 -12.77 -30.07
C ALA A 22 5.55 -13.06 -31.21
N PHE A 23 5.79 -12.55 -32.44
CA PHE A 23 4.86 -12.71 -33.56
C PHE A 23 5.43 -13.56 -34.72
N ILE A 24 6.19 -14.61 -34.44
CA ILE A 24 6.52 -15.60 -35.52
C ILE A 24 5.89 -16.95 -35.13
N GLY A 25 4.83 -17.29 -35.87
CA GLY A 25 3.93 -18.38 -35.59
C GLY A 25 4.56 -19.76 -35.53
N ALA A 26 4.05 -20.58 -34.64
CA ALA A 26 4.21 -22.03 -34.61
C ALA A 26 2.96 -22.69 -35.23
N PRO A 27 3.13 -23.74 -36.05
CA PRO A 27 1.99 -24.45 -36.64
C PRO A 27 1.36 -25.42 -35.67
N ALA A 28 0.03 -25.41 -35.60
CA ALA A 28 -0.79 -26.35 -34.89
C ALA A 28 -0.62 -27.80 -35.39
N LEU A 29 -0.42 -28.74 -34.51
CA LEU A 29 -0.68 -30.16 -34.76
C LEU A 29 -1.68 -30.63 -33.68
N ALA A 30 -2.95 -30.73 -34.09
CA ALA A 30 -3.98 -31.42 -33.34
C ALA A 30 -3.92 -32.92 -33.66
N GLN A 31 -3.89 -33.77 -32.67
CA GLN A 31 -4.33 -35.15 -32.79
C GLN A 31 -5.28 -35.47 -31.62
N ALA A 32 -6.51 -35.75 -32.02
CA ALA A 32 -7.56 -36.25 -31.14
C ALA A 32 -7.34 -37.72 -30.80
N THR A 33 -7.52 -38.09 -29.56
CA THR A 33 -7.90 -39.47 -29.18
C THR A 33 -9.04 -39.41 -28.16
N ASP A 34 -10.18 -39.99 -28.56
CA ASP A 34 -11.36 -40.23 -27.73
C ASP A 34 -11.06 -41.12 -26.53
N GLY A 35 -11.56 -40.71 -25.38
CA GLY A 35 -11.62 -41.52 -24.20
C GLY A 35 -12.49 -40.88 -23.11
N ALA A 36 -13.78 -41.25 -23.08
CA ALA A 36 -14.73 -40.78 -22.10
C ALA A 36 -14.28 -41.17 -20.69
N ALA A 37 -13.98 -40.17 -19.85
CA ALA A 37 -13.88 -40.30 -18.40
C ALA A 37 -14.56 -39.09 -17.76
N LYS A 38 -15.19 -39.38 -16.63
CA LYS A 38 -16.01 -38.50 -15.80
C LYS A 38 -15.41 -37.10 -15.60
N THR A 39 -16.22 -36.09 -15.81
CA THR A 39 -15.91 -34.71 -15.44
C THR A 39 -15.87 -34.58 -13.92
N ASP A 40 -14.70 -34.70 -13.34
CA ASP A 40 -14.35 -33.92 -12.17
C ASP A 40 -13.94 -32.54 -12.69
N GLU A 41 -14.58 -31.53 -12.18
CA GLU A 41 -14.30 -30.12 -12.50
C GLU A 41 -12.87 -29.82 -12.04
N VAL A 42 -11.93 -29.82 -12.97
CA VAL A 42 -10.55 -29.40 -12.73
C VAL A 42 -10.57 -27.89 -12.68
N VAL A 43 -10.53 -27.32 -11.49
CA VAL A 43 -10.18 -25.93 -11.28
C VAL A 43 -8.71 -25.80 -11.74
N GLU A 44 -8.47 -25.04 -12.80
CA GLU A 44 -7.12 -24.76 -13.31
C GLU A 44 -6.28 -24.10 -12.19
N ASP A 45 -5.27 -24.82 -11.76
CA ASP A 45 -4.34 -24.44 -10.72
C ASP A 45 -3.25 -23.57 -11.35
N ASP A 46 -3.42 -22.24 -11.33
CA ASP A 46 -2.39 -21.29 -11.76
C ASP A 46 -1.18 -21.44 -10.83
N VAL A 47 0.05 -21.44 -11.40
CA VAL A 47 1.32 -21.54 -10.64
C VAL A 47 1.46 -20.52 -9.53
N HIS A 48 0.73 -19.43 -9.63
CA HIS A 48 0.73 -18.33 -8.67
C HIS A 48 -0.52 -18.34 -7.78
N ASN A 49 -1.57 -19.09 -8.13
CA ASN A 49 -2.82 -19.12 -7.41
C ASN A 49 -2.82 -20.31 -6.42
N ARG A 50 -2.60 -20.05 -5.15
CA ARG A 50 -2.91 -21.03 -4.11
C ARG A 50 -4.43 -21.12 -4.02
N GLN A 51 -4.98 -22.28 -4.31
CA GLN A 51 -6.41 -22.55 -4.14
C GLN A 51 -6.91 -22.03 -2.79
N ALA A 52 -7.97 -21.24 -2.81
CA ALA A 52 -8.93 -21.33 -1.74
C ALA A 52 -9.32 -22.81 -1.65
N ASP A 53 -9.26 -23.41 -0.47
CA ASP A 53 -9.76 -24.77 -0.30
C ASP A 53 -11.22 -24.85 -0.77
N ALA A 54 -11.74 -26.05 -0.97
CA ALA A 54 -13.12 -26.26 -1.44
C ALA A 54 -14.21 -25.63 -0.54
N GLN A 55 -13.80 -24.91 0.54
CA GLN A 55 -14.63 -24.21 1.50
C GLN A 55 -14.49 -22.68 1.42
N GLY A 56 -13.63 -22.14 0.51
CA GLY A 56 -13.49 -20.70 0.30
C GLY A 56 -12.63 -19.98 1.35
N ASN A 57 -11.82 -20.70 2.12
CA ASN A 57 -10.93 -20.10 3.09
C ASN A 57 -9.69 -19.50 2.42
N ILE A 58 -9.38 -18.26 2.76
CA ILE A 58 -8.27 -17.48 2.21
C ILE A 58 -6.99 -17.89 2.96
N ILE A 59 -5.99 -18.38 2.23
CA ILE A 59 -4.69 -18.75 2.80
C ILE A 59 -3.80 -17.52 2.90
N VAL A 60 -3.62 -16.99 4.09
CA VAL A 60 -2.63 -15.94 4.36
C VAL A 60 -1.25 -16.57 4.49
N SER A 61 -0.23 -16.05 3.83
CA SER A 61 1.12 -16.65 3.78
C SER A 61 1.96 -16.47 5.04
N ALA A 62 1.39 -15.90 6.10
CA ALA A 62 2.06 -15.85 7.38
C ALA A 62 2.16 -17.25 8.00
N SER A 63 3.39 -17.69 8.19
CA SER A 63 3.83 -18.71 9.16
C SER A 63 3.00 -19.97 9.35
N GLY A 64 3.07 -20.94 8.43
CA GLY A 64 2.86 -22.35 8.76
C GLY A 64 1.51 -22.81 9.28
N LEU A 65 0.57 -21.94 9.42
CA LEU A 65 -0.82 -22.29 9.66
C LEU A 65 -1.44 -22.51 8.28
N LYS A 66 -2.00 -23.69 8.02
CA LYS A 66 -2.61 -24.03 6.71
C LYS A 66 -3.77 -23.10 6.34
N GLU A 67 -4.34 -22.47 7.33
CA GLU A 67 -5.40 -21.50 7.26
C GLU A 67 -5.15 -20.55 8.41
N LEU A 68 -4.48 -19.45 8.11
CA LEU A 68 -4.56 -18.35 9.00
C LEU A 68 -5.94 -17.72 8.83
N ASP A 69 -6.92 -18.43 9.35
CA ASP A 69 -8.02 -17.79 10.00
C ASP A 69 -7.46 -17.02 11.19
N LEU A 70 -6.35 -16.37 10.92
CA LEU A 70 -5.66 -15.60 11.92
C LEU A 70 -6.56 -14.52 12.39
N LEU A 71 -6.75 -14.58 13.68
CA LEU A 71 -6.96 -13.42 14.51
C LEU A 71 -7.67 -12.31 13.73
N ALA A 72 -8.84 -11.94 14.11
CA ALA A 72 -9.69 -10.94 13.51
C ALA A 72 -8.95 -9.91 12.65
N GLY A 73 -9.49 -9.55 11.52
CA GLY A 73 -9.05 -8.39 10.76
C GLY A 73 -8.05 -8.63 9.62
N THR A 74 -7.90 -9.82 9.09
CA THR A 74 -7.15 -10.04 7.84
C THR A 74 -8.07 -9.90 6.63
N SER A 75 -7.65 -9.09 5.63
CA SER A 75 -8.30 -8.98 4.32
C SER A 75 -7.28 -9.32 3.24
N VAL A 76 -7.71 -9.97 2.17
CA VAL A 76 -6.85 -10.34 1.05
C VAL A 76 -7.43 -9.80 -0.24
N LEU A 77 -6.57 -9.23 -1.06
CA LEU A 77 -6.88 -8.76 -2.40
C LEU A 77 -6.12 -9.65 -3.40
N GLU A 78 -6.85 -10.45 -4.13
CA GLU A 78 -6.29 -11.35 -5.15
C GLU A 78 -5.92 -10.59 -6.43
N ILE A 79 -5.05 -11.17 -7.27
CA ILE A 79 -4.62 -10.55 -8.53
C ILE A 79 -5.81 -10.16 -9.42
N SER A 80 -6.90 -10.94 -9.43
CA SER A 80 -8.10 -10.62 -10.20
C SER A 80 -8.77 -9.34 -9.71
N ASP A 81 -8.78 -9.08 -8.43
CA ASP A 81 -9.35 -7.87 -7.83
C ASP A 81 -8.42 -6.67 -8.02
N ILE A 82 -7.11 -6.89 -7.87
CA ILE A 82 -6.08 -5.92 -8.19
C ILE A 82 -6.26 -5.43 -9.63
N GLN A 83 -6.33 -6.35 -10.58
CA GLN A 83 -6.45 -6.02 -12.00
C GLN A 83 -7.79 -5.41 -12.39
N ARG A 84 -8.88 -5.67 -11.63
CA ARG A 84 -10.16 -4.97 -11.81
C ARG A 84 -10.09 -3.50 -11.41
N GLN A 85 -9.32 -3.20 -10.39
CA GLN A 85 -9.15 -1.86 -9.85
C GLN A 85 -7.95 -1.15 -10.45
N ALA A 86 -6.91 -1.93 -10.74
CA ALA A 86 -5.57 -1.44 -10.93
C ALA A 86 -5.38 -0.70 -12.24
N VAL A 87 -5.49 0.54 -12.07
CA VAL A 87 -4.72 1.43 -12.89
C VAL A 87 -4.05 2.52 -12.04
N THR A 88 -4.15 2.41 -10.73
CA THR A 88 -3.39 3.25 -9.80
C THR A 88 -1.96 2.72 -9.65
N GLY A 89 -0.97 3.62 -9.60
CA GLY A 89 0.44 3.26 -9.40
C GLY A 89 0.79 2.96 -7.96
N GLN A 90 -0.11 3.27 -7.01
CA GLN A 90 0.21 3.24 -5.60
C GLN A 90 -0.69 2.25 -4.84
N ILE A 91 -0.06 1.51 -3.91
CA ILE A 91 -0.73 0.46 -3.15
C ILE A 91 -1.84 1.00 -2.24
N GLY A 92 -1.71 2.22 -1.72
CA GLY A 92 -2.71 2.82 -0.85
C GLY A 92 -4.08 2.89 -1.52
N GLU A 93 -4.16 3.38 -2.75
CA GLU A 93 -5.42 3.52 -3.49
C GLU A 93 -6.12 2.19 -3.77
N LEU A 94 -5.36 1.14 -4.05
CA LEU A 94 -5.91 -0.19 -4.32
C LEU A 94 -6.70 -0.78 -3.16
N LEU A 95 -6.32 -0.43 -1.94
CA LEU A 95 -6.85 -1.04 -0.72
C LEU A 95 -8.08 -0.33 -0.18
N THR A 96 -8.44 0.85 -0.71
CA THR A 96 -9.50 1.73 -0.16
C THR A 96 -10.92 1.14 -0.19
N LYS A 97 -11.15 0.04 -0.89
CA LYS A 97 -12.43 -0.68 -0.90
C LYS A 97 -12.56 -1.73 0.20
N LEU A 98 -11.45 -2.04 0.88
CA LEU A 98 -11.44 -2.97 2.01
C LEU A 98 -11.97 -2.28 3.29
N PRO A 99 -12.72 -3.00 4.15
CA PRO A 99 -13.19 -2.44 5.42
C PRO A 99 -12.02 -1.98 6.29
N GLY A 100 -12.16 -0.80 6.92
CA GLY A 100 -11.15 -0.23 7.82
C GLY A 100 -9.90 0.29 7.12
N VAL A 101 -9.91 0.40 5.78
CA VAL A 101 -8.78 0.90 4.99
C VAL A 101 -9.14 2.19 4.28
N SER A 102 -8.25 3.17 4.38
CA SER A 102 -8.22 4.40 3.61
C SER A 102 -6.83 4.56 3.00
N ALA A 103 -6.54 5.70 2.40
CA ALA A 103 -5.24 6.00 1.81
C ALA A 103 -4.84 7.45 2.10
N THR A 104 -3.55 7.74 2.10
CA THR A 104 -3.04 9.10 2.26
C THR A 104 -3.35 9.97 1.05
N SER A 105 -3.47 9.36 -0.15
CA SER A 105 -3.88 10.05 -1.40
C SER A 105 -3.22 11.42 -1.57
N PHE A 106 -1.92 11.51 -1.27
CA PHE A 106 -1.18 12.76 -1.38
C PHE A 106 -1.20 13.26 -2.82
N ALA A 107 -0.80 12.39 -3.74
CA ALA A 107 -0.83 12.60 -5.19
C ALA A 107 -0.93 11.24 -5.90
N PRO A 108 -1.18 11.19 -7.22
CA PRO A 108 -1.15 9.93 -7.97
C PRO A 108 0.18 9.18 -7.89
N GLY A 109 1.29 9.89 -7.72
CA GLY A 109 2.63 9.33 -7.52
C GLY A 109 2.88 8.82 -6.10
N SER A 110 2.16 9.31 -5.10
CA SER A 110 2.34 8.92 -3.70
C SER A 110 1.02 8.73 -2.97
N SER A 111 0.74 7.49 -2.57
CA SER A 111 -0.41 7.15 -1.73
C SER A 111 -0.13 5.89 -0.93
N ARG A 112 -0.15 6.00 0.39
CA ARG A 112 0.11 4.92 1.35
C ARG A 112 -1.18 4.44 2.00
N PRO A 113 -1.24 3.18 2.45
CA PRO A 113 -2.40 2.67 3.16
C PRO A 113 -2.55 3.32 4.55
N VAL A 114 -3.80 3.65 4.89
CA VAL A 114 -4.24 4.08 6.22
C VAL A 114 -5.13 2.99 6.79
N LEU A 115 -4.72 2.37 7.89
CA LEU A 115 -5.42 1.25 8.50
C LEU A 115 -6.04 1.69 9.83
N ARG A 116 -7.38 1.66 9.95
CA ARG A 116 -8.10 2.07 11.16
C ARG A 116 -7.72 3.48 11.66
N GLY A 117 -7.45 4.40 10.72
CA GLY A 117 -6.96 5.74 11.02
C GLY A 117 -5.46 5.85 11.33
N GLN A 118 -4.74 4.73 11.42
CA GLN A 118 -3.29 4.71 11.61
C GLN A 118 -2.56 4.82 10.28
N GLN A 119 -1.47 5.59 10.22
CA GLN A 119 -0.65 5.82 9.03
C GLN A 119 0.83 6.01 9.37
N GLY A 120 1.67 6.19 8.35
CA GLY A 120 3.12 6.42 8.50
C GLY A 120 3.80 5.25 9.19
N GLU A 121 4.62 5.55 10.19
CA GLU A 121 5.41 4.60 10.97
C GLU A 121 4.60 3.54 11.74
N ARG A 122 3.27 3.65 11.75
CA ARG A 122 2.38 2.67 12.38
C ARG A 122 1.82 1.62 11.43
N VAL A 123 2.01 1.81 10.12
CA VAL A 123 1.56 0.86 9.09
C VAL A 123 2.76 0.36 8.31
N ARG A 124 3.11 -0.89 8.52
CA ARG A 124 4.26 -1.48 7.85
C ARG A 124 3.90 -2.06 6.49
N VAL A 125 4.60 -1.66 5.44
CA VAL A 125 4.49 -2.23 4.10
C VAL A 125 5.61 -3.25 3.90
N LEU A 126 5.24 -4.43 3.42
CA LEU A 126 6.11 -5.60 3.33
C LEU A 126 6.02 -6.25 1.95
N ILE A 127 7.11 -6.87 1.52
CA ILE A 127 7.15 -7.81 0.40
C ILE A 127 7.57 -9.17 0.96
N ASP A 128 6.70 -10.18 0.83
CA ASP A 128 6.92 -11.54 1.34
C ASP A 128 7.35 -11.61 2.83
N GLY A 129 6.85 -10.67 3.64
CA GLY A 129 7.10 -10.61 5.08
C GLY A 129 8.39 -9.89 5.50
N VAL A 130 9.10 -9.22 4.58
CA VAL A 130 10.23 -8.32 4.83
C VAL A 130 9.93 -6.91 4.34
N GLY A 131 10.44 -5.88 5.01
CA GLY A 131 10.17 -4.48 4.69
C GLY A 131 10.65 -4.08 3.29
N THR A 132 10.02 -3.04 2.74
CA THR A 132 10.41 -2.44 1.45
C THR A 132 11.76 -1.76 1.50
N ALA A 133 12.16 -1.27 2.69
CA ALA A 133 13.38 -0.51 2.94
C ALA A 133 13.53 0.74 2.03
N ASP A 134 12.39 1.31 1.61
CA ASP A 134 12.29 2.61 0.96
C ASP A 134 12.19 3.74 2.00
N VAL A 135 12.05 4.98 1.55
CA VAL A 135 11.84 6.14 2.41
C VAL A 135 10.38 6.60 2.45
N SER A 136 9.43 5.74 2.07
CA SER A 136 8.01 6.10 2.01
C SER A 136 7.41 6.46 3.37
N ASN A 137 8.03 6.06 4.47
CA ASN A 137 7.60 6.43 5.82
C ASN A 137 8.22 7.76 6.32
N THR A 138 9.28 8.24 5.68
CA THR A 138 9.95 9.50 6.05
C THR A 138 9.02 10.69 5.80
N SER A 139 8.28 10.69 4.68
CA SER A 139 7.28 11.71 4.37
C SER A 139 6.04 11.17 3.64
N VAL A 140 4.96 11.96 3.62
CA VAL A 140 3.68 11.61 3.00
C VAL A 140 3.69 11.69 1.47
N ASP A 141 4.57 12.47 0.89
CA ASP A 141 4.79 12.65 -0.55
C ASP A 141 5.69 11.57 -1.16
N HIS A 142 6.39 10.77 -0.33
CA HIS A 142 7.25 9.71 -0.78
C HIS A 142 6.47 8.45 -1.17
N ALA A 143 6.73 7.94 -2.39
CA ALA A 143 6.07 6.76 -2.92
C ALA A 143 6.56 5.45 -2.29
N THR A 144 5.68 4.44 -2.24
CA THR A 144 6.11 3.06 -1.99
C THR A 144 6.66 2.42 -3.26
N THR A 145 7.73 1.62 -3.14
CA THR A 145 8.42 0.97 -4.26
C THR A 145 7.79 -0.37 -4.65
N ILE A 146 6.47 -0.40 -4.79
CA ILE A 146 5.71 -1.59 -5.16
C ILE A 146 4.93 -1.32 -6.44
N ASP A 147 5.15 -2.13 -7.47
CA ASP A 147 4.29 -2.13 -8.64
C ASP A 147 3.14 -3.13 -8.46
N PRO A 148 1.89 -2.65 -8.30
CA PRO A 148 0.76 -3.53 -8.05
C PRO A 148 0.40 -4.49 -9.19
N ILE A 149 0.88 -4.24 -10.42
CA ILE A 149 0.53 -5.07 -11.59
C ILE A 149 1.28 -6.40 -11.60
N THR A 150 2.45 -6.44 -10.97
CA THR A 150 3.34 -7.62 -10.96
C THR A 150 3.16 -8.53 -9.74
N VAL A 151 2.32 -8.14 -8.77
CA VAL A 151 2.09 -8.92 -7.55
C VAL A 151 1.13 -10.08 -7.74
N GLU A 152 1.22 -11.10 -6.88
CA GLU A 152 0.28 -12.23 -6.83
C GLU A 152 -0.98 -11.86 -6.04
N ARG A 153 -0.80 -11.31 -4.83
CA ARG A 153 -1.88 -10.84 -3.96
C ARG A 153 -1.36 -9.85 -2.91
N ILE A 154 -2.28 -9.16 -2.27
CA ILE A 154 -1.98 -8.24 -1.17
C ILE A 154 -2.77 -8.66 0.06
N GLU A 155 -2.09 -8.82 1.18
CA GLU A 155 -2.65 -9.19 2.48
C GLU A 155 -2.63 -7.96 3.40
N VAL A 156 -3.78 -7.57 3.92
CA VAL A 156 -3.90 -6.49 4.92
C VAL A 156 -4.13 -7.12 6.28
N LEU A 157 -3.15 -6.98 7.15
CA LEU A 157 -3.10 -7.60 8.46
C LEU A 157 -3.41 -6.58 9.55
N ARG A 158 -4.32 -6.92 10.44
CA ARG A 158 -4.73 -6.12 11.59
C ARG A 158 -4.82 -6.99 12.83
N GLY A 159 -4.85 -6.38 14.01
CA GLY A 159 -4.93 -7.13 15.26
C GLY A 159 -3.63 -7.89 15.62
N PRO A 160 -3.68 -8.92 16.47
CA PRO A 160 -2.49 -9.56 17.06
C PRO A 160 -1.49 -10.19 16.11
N ALA A 161 -1.92 -10.58 14.90
CA ALA A 161 -1.03 -11.17 13.89
C ALA A 161 0.10 -10.22 13.42
N VAL A 162 -0.13 -8.91 13.53
CA VAL A 162 0.86 -7.89 13.14
C VAL A 162 2.14 -7.96 13.97
N LEU A 163 2.07 -8.51 15.19
CA LEU A 163 3.24 -8.68 16.07
C LEU A 163 4.34 -9.55 15.45
N LEU A 164 3.98 -10.41 14.49
CA LEU A 164 4.97 -11.19 13.74
C LEU A 164 5.84 -10.33 12.83
N TYR A 165 5.37 -9.15 12.42
CA TYR A 165 5.97 -8.37 11.34
C TYR A 165 6.72 -7.11 11.80
N GLY A 166 6.83 -6.88 13.08
CA GLY A 166 7.61 -5.77 13.65
C GLY A 166 6.79 -4.87 14.57
N SER A 167 7.48 -4.11 15.39
CA SER A 167 6.89 -3.14 16.31
C SER A 167 6.20 -1.99 15.56
N GLN A 168 6.74 -1.59 14.41
CA GLN A 168 6.16 -0.58 13.52
C GLN A 168 4.79 -0.98 12.94
N ALA A 169 4.40 -2.25 13.01
CA ALA A 169 3.08 -2.69 12.60
C ALA A 169 1.99 -2.49 13.69
N ILE A 170 2.18 -1.57 14.63
CA ILE A 170 1.25 -1.30 15.74
C ILE A 170 -0.17 -0.93 15.27
N GLY A 171 -0.29 -0.26 14.12
CA GLY A 171 -1.56 0.05 13.45
C GLY A 171 -2.00 -1.02 12.45
N GLY A 172 -1.08 -1.83 11.96
CA GLY A 172 -1.32 -2.86 10.96
C GLY A 172 -0.16 -3.08 10.01
N ALA A 173 -0.29 -4.07 9.12
CA ALA A 173 0.68 -4.34 8.07
C ALA A 173 0.00 -4.63 6.73
N VAL A 174 0.62 -4.23 5.65
CA VAL A 174 0.26 -4.59 4.27
C VAL A 174 1.38 -5.46 3.71
N ASN A 175 1.09 -6.73 3.48
CA ASN A 175 2.08 -7.69 2.99
C ASN A 175 1.77 -8.04 1.53
N VAL A 176 2.66 -7.66 0.65
CA VAL A 176 2.59 -7.97 -0.77
C VAL A 176 3.25 -9.31 -1.01
N ILE A 177 2.54 -10.23 -1.61
CA ILE A 177 3.08 -11.50 -2.07
C ILE A 177 3.42 -11.36 -3.54
N ASP A 178 4.66 -11.58 -3.86
CA ASP A 178 5.19 -11.34 -5.17
C ASP A 178 5.53 -12.64 -5.93
N LYS A 179 5.63 -12.55 -7.26
CA LYS A 179 5.85 -13.70 -8.16
C LYS A 179 7.32 -13.96 -8.46
N ARG A 180 8.24 -13.06 -8.10
CA ARG A 180 9.63 -13.08 -8.53
C ARG A 180 10.40 -14.35 -8.16
N ILE A 181 10.02 -15.01 -7.08
CA ILE A 181 10.63 -16.27 -6.64
C ILE A 181 9.61 -17.40 -6.72
N PRO A 182 9.59 -18.19 -7.80
CA PRO A 182 8.65 -19.31 -7.95
C PRO A 182 8.86 -20.40 -6.89
N THR A 183 7.74 -20.88 -6.32
CA THR A 183 7.74 -21.92 -5.29
C THR A 183 7.18 -23.25 -5.76
N ARG A 184 6.74 -23.36 -7.02
CA ARG A 184 6.21 -24.58 -7.66
C ARG A 184 6.51 -24.59 -9.16
N MET A 185 6.46 -25.77 -9.74
CA MET A 185 6.64 -25.94 -11.19
C MET A 185 5.40 -25.44 -11.93
N PRO A 186 5.54 -24.75 -13.07
CA PRO A 186 4.43 -24.51 -13.97
C PRO A 186 3.89 -25.84 -14.53
N ASP A 187 2.57 -25.91 -14.76
CA ASP A 187 1.91 -27.13 -15.27
C ASP A 187 2.37 -27.48 -16.69
N GLU A 188 2.73 -26.44 -17.46
CA GLU A 188 3.31 -26.59 -18.80
C GLU A 188 4.81 -26.21 -18.78
N ALA A 189 5.48 -26.28 -19.94
CA ALA A 189 6.90 -25.93 -20.05
C ALA A 189 7.16 -24.46 -19.71
N PHE A 190 6.19 -23.60 -19.91
CA PHE A 190 6.23 -22.19 -19.53
C PHE A 190 4.81 -21.69 -19.21
N HIS A 191 4.74 -20.66 -18.39
CA HIS A 191 3.53 -19.88 -18.11
C HIS A 191 3.77 -18.40 -18.47
N LEU A 192 2.83 -17.77 -19.14
CA LEU A 192 2.91 -16.37 -19.58
C LEU A 192 1.69 -15.60 -19.11
N ASP A 193 1.91 -14.54 -18.34
CA ASP A 193 0.91 -13.52 -18.07
C ASP A 193 1.26 -12.22 -18.82
N ALA A 194 0.25 -11.53 -19.33
CA ALA A 194 0.41 -10.19 -19.87
C ALA A 194 -0.81 -9.34 -19.58
N PHE A 195 -0.58 -8.08 -19.34
CA PHE A 195 -1.60 -7.07 -19.04
C PHE A 195 -1.32 -5.80 -19.86
N GLY A 196 -2.38 -5.13 -20.33
CA GLY A 196 -2.29 -3.82 -20.94
C GLY A 196 -3.54 -3.01 -20.65
N GLY A 197 -3.38 -1.72 -20.36
CA GLY A 197 -4.47 -0.84 -19.98
C GLY A 197 -4.29 0.62 -20.38
N VAL A 198 -5.42 1.31 -20.53
CA VAL A 198 -5.51 2.74 -20.82
C VAL A 198 -6.63 3.36 -19.99
N ASP A 199 -6.55 4.66 -19.70
CA ASP A 199 -7.65 5.42 -19.11
C ASP A 199 -7.80 6.83 -19.72
N SER A 200 -8.89 7.50 -19.36
CA SER A 200 -9.23 8.82 -19.90
C SER A 200 -8.96 9.98 -18.93
N ALA A 201 -8.84 9.73 -17.64
CA ALA A 201 -8.67 10.81 -16.66
C ALA A 201 -7.21 11.22 -16.49
N THR A 202 -6.28 10.31 -16.78
CA THR A 202 -4.85 10.58 -16.71
C THR A 202 -4.12 10.28 -18.01
N ASN A 203 -4.85 9.97 -19.09
CA ASN A 203 -4.28 9.47 -20.35
C ASN A 203 -3.31 8.29 -20.13
N LEU A 204 -3.58 7.49 -19.12
CA LEU A 204 -2.75 6.35 -18.73
C LEU A 204 -2.43 5.44 -19.93
N ARG A 205 -1.20 5.01 -19.96
CA ARG A 205 -0.69 3.91 -20.78
C ARG A 205 0.09 2.98 -19.89
N THR A 206 -0.35 1.74 -19.77
CA THR A 206 0.32 0.76 -18.93
C THR A 206 0.38 -0.60 -19.57
N GLY A 207 1.44 -1.34 -19.28
CA GLY A 207 1.61 -2.71 -19.71
C GLY A 207 2.55 -3.46 -18.79
N ALA A 208 2.28 -4.75 -18.59
CA ALA A 208 3.13 -5.66 -17.83
C ALA A 208 3.14 -7.03 -18.50
N ALA A 209 4.24 -7.75 -18.34
CA ALA A 209 4.33 -9.15 -18.76
C ALA A 209 5.23 -9.93 -17.80
N SER A 210 4.90 -11.19 -17.56
CA SER A 210 5.71 -12.13 -16.81
C SER A 210 5.77 -13.48 -17.51
N ILE A 211 6.90 -14.17 -17.37
CA ILE A 211 7.08 -15.51 -17.88
C ILE A 211 7.79 -16.38 -16.86
N ASP A 212 7.23 -17.56 -16.59
CA ASP A 212 7.81 -18.64 -15.81
C ASP A 212 8.21 -19.79 -16.74
N VAL A 213 9.44 -20.27 -16.62
CA VAL A 213 9.98 -21.36 -17.45
C VAL A 213 10.48 -22.49 -16.56
N GLY A 214 9.83 -23.65 -16.66
CA GLY A 214 10.26 -24.88 -15.98
C GLY A 214 11.44 -25.54 -16.68
N ILE A 215 12.49 -25.89 -15.92
CA ILE A 215 13.68 -26.60 -16.39
C ILE A 215 13.85 -27.90 -15.62
N GLY A 216 13.65 -29.00 -16.31
CA GLY A 216 13.63 -30.33 -15.68
C GLY A 216 12.43 -30.47 -14.73
N SER A 217 12.65 -31.04 -13.55
CA SER A 217 11.59 -31.27 -12.55
C SER A 217 11.75 -30.42 -11.29
N SER A 218 12.70 -29.51 -11.26
CA SER A 218 13.09 -28.87 -9.99
C SER A 218 13.49 -27.38 -10.11
N PHE A 219 13.61 -26.84 -11.32
CA PHE A 219 14.00 -25.44 -11.49
C PHE A 219 12.93 -24.68 -12.25
N VAL A 220 12.64 -23.47 -11.78
CA VAL A 220 11.79 -22.50 -12.48
C VAL A 220 12.53 -21.18 -12.55
N PHE A 221 12.55 -20.58 -13.73
CA PHE A 221 13.02 -19.23 -13.94
C PHE A 221 11.83 -18.31 -14.14
N HIS A 222 11.88 -17.15 -13.52
CA HIS A 222 10.91 -16.08 -13.63
C HIS A 222 11.55 -14.82 -14.19
N VAL A 223 10.87 -14.15 -15.08
CA VAL A 223 11.20 -12.80 -15.53
C VAL A 223 9.90 -12.02 -15.69
N ASP A 224 9.83 -10.82 -15.15
CA ASP A 224 8.73 -9.90 -15.35
C ASP A 224 9.20 -8.47 -15.58
N GLY A 225 8.30 -7.65 -16.07
CA GLY A 225 8.51 -6.22 -16.21
C GLY A 225 7.22 -5.49 -16.49
N SER A 226 7.20 -4.21 -16.14
CA SER A 226 6.07 -3.32 -16.35
C SER A 226 6.52 -1.94 -16.82
N TYR A 227 5.59 -1.23 -17.44
CA TYR A 227 5.72 0.18 -17.77
C TYR A 227 4.40 0.88 -17.56
N ARG A 228 4.45 2.09 -17.04
CA ARG A 228 3.30 2.93 -16.77
C ARG A 228 3.67 4.39 -17.00
N GLN A 229 2.75 5.14 -17.64
CA GLN A 229 2.86 6.57 -17.83
C GLN A 229 1.48 7.21 -17.72
N THR A 230 1.40 8.36 -17.05
CA THR A 230 0.20 9.20 -16.97
C THR A 230 0.55 10.65 -17.26
N ASP A 231 -0.44 11.39 -17.75
CA ASP A 231 -0.45 12.85 -17.73
C ASP A 231 -1.07 13.35 -16.41
N ASP A 232 -1.22 14.65 -16.25
CA ASP A 232 -1.88 15.29 -15.11
C ASP A 232 -3.32 14.81 -14.93
N VAL A 233 -3.76 14.71 -13.68
CA VAL A 233 -5.06 14.16 -13.30
C VAL A 233 -6.21 15.10 -13.64
N ALA A 234 -7.19 14.59 -14.40
CA ALA A 234 -8.46 15.27 -14.58
C ALA A 234 -9.37 15.10 -13.36
N ILE A 235 -10.02 16.20 -12.96
CA ILE A 235 -10.89 16.31 -11.78
C ILE A 235 -12.26 16.87 -12.11
N GLY A 236 -13.27 16.57 -11.29
CA GLY A 236 -14.66 16.95 -11.49
C GLY A 236 -15.02 18.33 -10.91
N GLY A 237 -14.23 19.38 -11.13
CA GLY A 237 -14.59 20.69 -10.58
C GLY A 237 -13.40 21.61 -10.36
N PHE A 238 -13.43 22.39 -9.27
CA PHE A 238 -12.32 23.25 -8.87
C PHE A 238 -11.22 22.44 -8.18
N GLN A 239 -9.97 22.81 -8.42
CA GLN A 239 -8.81 22.23 -7.75
C GLN A 239 -8.89 22.51 -6.24
N LEU A 240 -9.06 23.76 -5.85
CA LEU A 240 -9.14 24.17 -4.45
C LEU A 240 -10.49 23.77 -3.83
N ALA A 241 -10.44 23.35 -2.57
CA ALA A 241 -11.62 23.21 -1.72
C ALA A 241 -12.29 24.60 -1.50
N ASP A 242 -13.59 24.61 -1.21
CA ASP A 242 -14.35 25.86 -1.12
C ASP A 242 -13.76 26.82 -0.05
N GLY A 243 -13.26 26.30 1.07
CA GLY A 243 -12.62 27.10 2.13
C GLY A 243 -11.34 27.76 1.62
N LEU A 244 -10.36 26.95 1.20
CA LEU A 244 -9.10 27.45 0.68
C LEU A 244 -9.29 28.40 -0.52
N ARG A 245 -10.24 28.06 -1.40
CA ARG A 245 -10.59 28.92 -2.53
C ARG A 245 -11.09 30.29 -2.09
N ALA A 246 -11.87 30.36 -1.00
CA ALA A 246 -12.35 31.63 -0.46
C ALA A 246 -11.20 32.45 0.15
N GLU A 247 -10.27 31.81 0.85
CA GLU A 247 -9.06 32.43 1.41
C GLU A 247 -8.18 33.04 0.31
N VAL A 248 -7.91 32.30 -0.76
CA VAL A 248 -7.12 32.79 -1.92
C VAL A 248 -7.82 33.96 -2.63
N LEU A 249 -9.17 33.95 -2.71
CA LEU A 249 -9.91 35.09 -3.29
C LEU A 249 -9.91 36.32 -2.39
N GLU A 250 -9.89 36.14 -1.07
CA GLU A 250 -9.77 37.23 -0.09
C GLU A 250 -8.38 37.87 -0.18
N ALA A 251 -7.31 37.05 -0.20
CA ALA A 251 -5.95 37.52 -0.45
C ALA A 251 -5.85 38.30 -1.77
N ALA A 252 -6.42 37.79 -2.85
CA ALA A 252 -6.44 38.47 -4.14
C ALA A 252 -7.18 39.84 -4.12
N ASP A 253 -8.14 40.01 -3.25
CA ASP A 253 -8.83 41.30 -3.06
C ASP A 253 -8.01 42.25 -2.20
N GLU A 254 -7.23 41.75 -1.23
CA GLU A 254 -6.28 42.52 -0.41
C GLU A 254 -5.14 43.06 -1.28
N GLU A 255 -4.49 42.23 -2.11
CA GLU A 255 -3.46 42.63 -3.06
C GLU A 255 -3.96 43.70 -4.05
N ALA A 256 -5.19 43.56 -4.54
CA ALA A 256 -5.80 44.53 -5.41
C ALA A 256 -6.05 45.91 -4.72
N GLU A 257 -6.37 45.93 -3.40
CA GLU A 257 -6.53 47.15 -2.61
C GLU A 257 -5.18 47.83 -2.33
N GLU A 258 -4.09 47.05 -2.21
CA GLU A 258 -2.72 47.55 -2.05
C GLU A 258 -2.12 48.07 -3.38
N GLY A 259 -2.74 47.69 -4.49
CA GLY A 259 -2.37 48.13 -5.82
C GLY A 259 -1.54 47.14 -6.61
N GLU A 260 -1.27 45.96 -6.03
CA GLU A 260 -0.55 44.83 -6.63
C GLU A 260 -1.51 44.02 -7.54
N LEU A 261 -1.85 44.63 -8.69
CA LEU A 261 -2.90 44.12 -9.59
C LEU A 261 -2.48 42.83 -10.32
N GLU A 262 -1.20 42.60 -10.50
CA GLU A 262 -0.66 41.41 -11.18
C GLU A 262 -0.78 40.22 -10.26
N GLU A 263 -0.33 40.29 -9.03
CA GLU A 263 -0.44 39.27 -7.98
C GLU A 263 -1.92 38.95 -7.66
N ALA A 264 -2.76 39.98 -7.53
CA ALA A 264 -4.21 39.80 -7.44
C ALA A 264 -4.81 39.02 -8.62
N ALA A 265 -4.30 39.17 -9.83
CA ALA A 265 -4.79 38.46 -11.01
C ALA A 265 -4.32 36.99 -11.01
N GLU A 266 -3.11 36.72 -10.53
CA GLU A 266 -2.56 35.35 -10.37
C GLU A 266 -3.30 34.56 -9.30
N LEU A 267 -3.51 35.12 -8.13
CA LEU A 267 -4.31 34.50 -7.07
C LEU A 267 -5.74 34.19 -7.56
N ARG A 268 -6.35 35.10 -8.37
CA ARG A 268 -7.67 34.80 -8.97
C ARG A 268 -7.60 33.69 -10.02
N ALA A 269 -6.51 33.56 -10.77
CA ALA A 269 -6.31 32.46 -11.71
C ALA A 269 -6.16 31.13 -10.97
N VAL A 270 -5.38 31.10 -9.90
CA VAL A 270 -5.24 29.94 -8.98
C VAL A 270 -6.61 29.54 -8.42
N ALA A 271 -7.37 30.46 -7.84
CA ALA A 271 -8.72 30.20 -7.33
C ALA A 271 -9.70 29.76 -8.42
N GLY A 272 -9.43 30.11 -9.68
CA GLY A 272 -10.20 29.73 -10.86
C GLY A 272 -9.82 28.38 -11.46
N GLN A 273 -8.70 27.77 -11.06
CA GLN A 273 -8.18 26.50 -11.60
C GLN A 273 -9.19 25.37 -11.41
N ARG A 274 -9.47 24.64 -12.52
CA ARG A 274 -10.46 23.58 -12.53
C ARG A 274 -10.22 22.57 -13.65
N GLY A 275 -10.76 21.37 -13.47
CA GLY A 275 -10.74 20.32 -14.47
C GLY A 275 -9.45 19.50 -14.51
N THR A 276 -8.34 20.01 -13.96
CA THR A 276 -7.04 19.31 -13.90
C THR A 276 -6.29 19.77 -12.65
N VAL A 277 -5.52 18.90 -12.05
CA VAL A 277 -4.52 19.22 -11.02
C VAL A 277 -3.15 19.22 -11.71
N PRO A 278 -2.47 20.37 -11.81
CA PRO A 278 -1.14 20.45 -12.38
C PRO A 278 -0.11 19.64 -11.57
N ASN A 279 0.99 19.29 -12.21
CA ASN A 279 2.13 18.61 -11.59
C ASN A 279 1.76 17.30 -10.89
N THR A 280 0.93 16.48 -11.55
CA THR A 280 0.51 15.16 -11.05
C THR A 280 0.81 14.01 -12.02
N ALA A 281 1.51 14.29 -13.12
CA ALA A 281 1.96 13.28 -14.09
C ALA A 281 2.91 12.29 -13.45
N THR A 282 2.88 11.03 -13.90
CA THR A 282 3.74 9.97 -13.38
C THR A 282 4.31 9.12 -14.50
N GLU A 283 5.54 8.64 -14.32
CA GLU A 283 6.13 7.59 -15.15
C GLU A 283 6.84 6.59 -14.27
N SER A 284 6.67 5.29 -14.52
CA SER A 284 7.39 4.25 -13.80
C SER A 284 7.61 3.01 -14.65
N TRP A 285 8.69 2.28 -14.37
CA TRP A 285 8.93 0.97 -14.94
C TRP A 285 9.64 0.05 -13.96
N THR A 286 9.43 -1.26 -14.14
CA THR A 286 10.11 -2.31 -13.37
C THR A 286 10.67 -3.36 -14.30
N VAL A 287 11.76 -3.99 -13.85
CA VAL A 287 12.24 -5.23 -14.43
C VAL A 287 12.75 -6.14 -13.33
N ASN A 288 12.30 -7.38 -13.33
CA ASN A 288 12.65 -8.36 -12.32
C ASN A 288 13.08 -9.69 -12.98
N ALA A 289 13.98 -10.40 -12.30
CA ALA A 289 14.37 -11.75 -12.65
C ALA A 289 14.60 -12.58 -11.40
N GLY A 290 14.15 -13.83 -11.42
CA GLY A 290 14.32 -14.71 -10.28
C GLY A 290 14.36 -16.18 -10.69
N PHE A 291 14.62 -17.01 -9.70
CA PHE A 291 14.55 -18.45 -9.88
C PHE A 291 14.07 -19.16 -8.62
N GLY A 292 13.44 -20.28 -8.80
CA GLY A 292 13.05 -21.23 -7.76
C GLY A 292 13.68 -22.61 -7.98
N VAL A 293 14.05 -23.24 -6.90
CA VAL A 293 14.53 -24.62 -6.83
C VAL A 293 13.57 -25.42 -5.95
N ILE A 294 12.93 -26.44 -6.51
CA ILE A 294 11.90 -27.22 -5.87
C ILE A 294 12.43 -28.64 -5.63
N LEU A 295 12.59 -29.03 -4.38
CA LEU A 295 13.18 -30.30 -3.93
C LEU A 295 12.21 -31.04 -3.02
N GLY A 296 11.26 -31.75 -3.62
CA GLY A 296 10.16 -32.36 -2.86
C GLY A 296 9.32 -31.27 -2.17
N ASP A 297 9.23 -31.35 -0.82
CA ASP A 297 8.46 -30.39 -0.01
C ASP A 297 9.28 -29.15 0.41
N SER A 298 10.51 -29.01 -0.09
CA SER A 298 11.38 -27.86 0.19
C SER A 298 11.57 -27.00 -1.04
N THR A 299 11.60 -25.67 -0.84
CA THR A 299 11.85 -24.70 -1.91
C THR A 299 12.92 -23.70 -1.50
N PHE A 300 13.71 -23.24 -2.47
CA PHE A 300 14.67 -22.16 -2.33
C PHE A 300 14.63 -21.30 -3.57
N GLY A 301 14.88 -20.03 -3.42
CA GLY A 301 14.98 -19.16 -4.58
C GLY A 301 15.55 -17.81 -4.23
N ALA A 302 15.93 -17.09 -5.29
CA ALA A 302 16.38 -15.72 -5.18
C ALA A 302 15.90 -14.92 -6.37
N SER A 303 15.77 -13.62 -6.18
CA SER A 303 15.42 -12.67 -7.23
C SER A 303 16.21 -11.39 -7.11
N VAL A 304 16.29 -10.67 -8.22
CA VAL A 304 16.77 -9.29 -8.30
C VAL A 304 15.73 -8.48 -9.06
N GLY A 305 15.55 -7.22 -8.68
CA GLY A 305 14.63 -6.31 -9.33
C GLY A 305 15.17 -4.89 -9.34
N TYR A 306 14.71 -4.12 -10.32
CA TYR A 306 14.95 -2.70 -10.42
C TYR A 306 13.63 -1.98 -10.65
N TYR A 307 13.41 -0.93 -9.89
CA TYR A 307 12.25 -0.05 -9.96
C TYR A 307 12.74 1.37 -10.22
N ASP A 308 12.11 2.05 -11.15
CA ASP A 308 12.37 3.44 -11.49
C ASP A 308 11.04 4.16 -11.63
N SER A 309 10.94 5.34 -11.04
CA SER A 309 9.73 6.14 -11.06
C SER A 309 10.05 7.61 -11.02
N SER A 310 9.28 8.41 -11.76
CA SER A 310 9.26 9.85 -11.65
C SER A 310 7.83 10.36 -11.55
N TYR A 311 7.61 11.38 -10.71
CA TYR A 311 6.28 11.95 -10.52
C TYR A 311 6.36 13.39 -10.01
N GLY A 312 5.34 14.17 -10.35
CA GLY A 312 5.19 15.54 -9.83
C GLY A 312 4.58 15.53 -8.43
N VAL A 313 5.00 16.50 -7.63
CA VAL A 313 4.48 16.79 -6.29
C VAL A 313 3.64 18.06 -6.38
N PRO A 314 2.30 17.97 -6.27
CA PRO A 314 1.45 19.15 -6.29
C PRO A 314 1.65 19.94 -5.00
N THR A 315 2.04 21.18 -5.12
CA THR A 315 2.18 22.14 -4.02
C THR A 315 0.86 22.85 -3.74
N ARG A 316 0.71 23.42 -2.52
CA ARG A 316 -0.46 24.22 -2.17
C ARG A 316 -0.37 25.56 -2.92
N PRO A 317 -1.31 25.86 -3.82
CA PRO A 317 -1.26 27.11 -4.57
C PRO A 317 -1.44 28.34 -3.67
N GLY A 318 -0.70 29.40 -3.97
CA GLY A 318 -0.74 30.66 -3.23
C GLY A 318 0.21 30.73 -2.04
N THR A 319 1.06 29.73 -1.83
CA THR A 319 2.22 29.86 -0.95
C THR A 319 3.39 30.33 -1.80
N VAL A 320 3.74 31.59 -1.65
CA VAL A 320 4.96 32.17 -2.23
C VAL A 320 6.13 31.52 -1.48
N HIS A 321 7.09 30.93 -2.20
CA HIS A 321 8.38 30.62 -1.61
C HIS A 321 8.93 31.94 -1.09
N ALA A 322 9.32 32.01 0.19
CA ALA A 322 9.94 33.18 0.76
C ALA A 322 11.20 33.46 -0.05
N GLU A 323 11.13 34.45 -0.94
CA GLU A 323 12.30 34.94 -1.64
C GLU A 323 13.30 35.38 -0.56
N GLU A 324 14.55 34.93 -0.65
CA GLU A 324 15.65 35.53 0.09
C GLU A 324 15.66 37.03 -0.27
N GLU A 325 15.28 37.92 0.66
CA GLU A 325 15.42 39.36 0.54
C GLU A 325 16.92 39.69 0.30
N GLY A 326 17.37 39.66 -0.95
CA GLY A 326 18.78 39.93 -1.18
C GLY A 326 19.26 40.25 -2.59
N GLU A 327 18.54 40.05 -3.66
CA GLU A 327 19.03 40.46 -5.00
C GLU A 327 17.98 41.26 -5.79
N GLU A 328 18.13 42.60 -5.78
CA GLU A 328 17.46 43.49 -6.72
C GLU A 328 17.94 43.15 -8.15
N GLY A 329 17.17 42.43 -8.94
CA GLY A 329 17.39 42.31 -10.39
C GLY A 329 17.29 40.91 -11.00
N GLY A 330 16.67 39.93 -10.35
CA GLY A 330 16.33 38.62 -10.96
C GLY A 330 15.10 38.77 -11.88
N GLU A 331 15.13 38.11 -13.05
CA GLU A 331 13.95 37.87 -13.88
C GLU A 331 12.98 37.05 -13.02
N GLU A 332 11.67 37.36 -13.08
CA GLU A 332 10.61 36.60 -12.41
C GLU A 332 10.70 35.09 -12.81
N GLU A 333 11.37 34.28 -12.00
CA GLU A 333 11.35 32.83 -12.15
C GLU A 333 10.01 32.36 -11.60
N GLY A 334 9.12 31.88 -12.50
CA GLY A 334 7.83 31.34 -12.11
C GLY A 334 7.98 30.17 -11.11
N GLU A 335 6.93 29.91 -10.32
CA GLU A 335 6.89 28.80 -9.34
C GLU A 335 7.62 27.56 -9.85
N GLU A 336 8.75 27.18 -9.24
CA GLU A 336 9.47 25.98 -9.61
C GLU A 336 8.69 24.74 -9.15
N LEU A 337 8.28 23.92 -10.13
CA LEU A 337 7.51 22.73 -9.87
C LEU A 337 8.39 21.64 -9.23
N VAL A 338 8.00 21.17 -8.06
CA VAL A 338 8.68 20.06 -7.37
C VAL A 338 8.36 18.75 -8.09
N SER A 339 9.37 17.95 -8.37
CA SER A 339 9.22 16.60 -8.91
C SER A 339 10.19 15.64 -8.25
N ILE A 340 9.82 14.36 -8.23
CA ILE A 340 10.60 13.30 -7.59
C ILE A 340 11.05 12.29 -8.63
N GLY A 341 12.34 11.95 -8.61
CA GLY A 341 12.92 10.81 -9.29
C GLY A 341 13.37 9.76 -8.29
N LEU A 342 12.93 8.53 -8.46
CA LEU A 342 13.13 7.44 -7.51
C LEU A 342 13.69 6.21 -8.23
N GLU A 343 14.77 5.63 -7.69
CA GLU A 343 15.38 4.41 -8.17
C GLU A 343 15.57 3.42 -7.02
N GLN A 344 15.26 2.14 -7.23
CA GLN A 344 15.52 1.10 -6.25
C GLN A 344 16.07 -0.17 -6.92
N PHE A 345 17.20 -0.64 -6.45
CA PHE A 345 17.64 -2.01 -6.66
C PHE A 345 17.25 -2.87 -5.45
N ARG A 346 16.65 -4.01 -5.70
CA ARG A 346 16.25 -4.96 -4.66
C ARG A 346 16.75 -6.37 -4.98
N ALA A 347 17.22 -7.09 -3.95
CA ALA A 347 17.54 -8.51 -4.03
C ALA A 347 16.87 -9.27 -2.89
N ASP A 348 16.19 -10.37 -3.21
CA ASP A 348 15.45 -11.17 -2.24
C ASP A 348 15.89 -12.64 -2.29
N PHE A 349 15.83 -13.30 -1.13
CA PHE A 349 16.02 -14.73 -0.97
C PHE A 349 14.87 -15.32 -0.16
N LYS A 350 14.29 -16.42 -0.65
CA LYS A 350 13.33 -17.25 0.05
C LYS A 350 13.84 -18.67 0.22
N GLY A 351 13.68 -19.24 1.41
CA GLY A 351 13.87 -20.65 1.69
C GLY A 351 12.70 -21.18 2.50
N ASP A 352 12.18 -22.33 2.12
CA ASP A 352 11.16 -23.09 2.85
C ASP A 352 11.62 -24.54 2.90
N VAL A 353 12.19 -24.93 4.03
CA VAL A 353 12.85 -26.21 4.23
C VAL A 353 11.93 -27.13 5.03
N TYR A 354 11.50 -28.20 4.42
CA TYR A 354 10.76 -29.25 5.13
C TYR A 354 11.73 -30.04 6.03
N LEU A 355 11.45 -30.07 7.34
CA LEU A 355 12.28 -30.70 8.36
C LEU A 355 11.84 -32.15 8.67
N GLY A 356 10.70 -32.57 8.12
CA GLY A 356 10.10 -33.89 8.39
C GLY A 356 8.97 -33.83 9.41
N GLU A 357 8.40 -35.00 9.70
CA GLU A 357 7.37 -35.15 10.73
C GLU A 357 7.99 -34.95 12.12
N GLY A 358 7.47 -33.97 12.89
CA GLY A 358 7.97 -33.62 14.22
C GLY A 358 7.29 -32.40 14.79
N THR A 359 7.79 -31.88 15.91
CA THR A 359 7.27 -30.65 16.52
C THR A 359 7.41 -29.45 15.59
N PHE A 360 8.50 -29.38 14.82
CA PHE A 360 8.74 -28.37 13.79
C PHE A 360 8.74 -29.06 12.43
N GLU A 361 7.83 -28.65 11.58
CA GLU A 361 7.66 -29.18 10.22
C GLU A 361 8.54 -28.45 9.22
N ARG A 362 8.72 -27.13 9.39
CA ARG A 362 9.39 -26.28 8.42
C ARG A 362 10.31 -25.25 9.06
N LEU A 363 11.36 -24.91 8.34
CA LEU A 363 12.17 -23.71 8.56
C LEU A 363 11.96 -22.76 7.38
N LYS A 364 11.43 -21.58 7.65
CA LYS A 364 11.29 -20.50 6.65
C LYS A 364 12.42 -19.49 6.83
N LEU A 365 13.02 -19.12 5.71
CA LEU A 365 14.08 -18.09 5.63
C LEU A 365 13.65 -17.02 4.66
N ARG A 366 13.84 -15.76 5.03
CA ARG A 366 13.61 -14.59 4.18
C ARG A 366 14.76 -13.63 4.37
N VAL A 367 15.28 -13.11 3.28
CA VAL A 367 16.27 -12.03 3.29
C VAL A 367 15.91 -11.06 2.18
N GLY A 368 15.84 -9.79 2.49
CA GLY A 368 15.68 -8.70 1.54
C GLY A 368 16.83 -7.72 1.68
N TYR A 369 17.39 -7.29 0.57
CA TYR A 369 18.33 -6.18 0.45
C TYR A 369 17.75 -5.13 -0.48
N SER A 370 17.90 -3.87 -0.12
CA SER A 370 17.49 -2.73 -0.92
C SER A 370 18.58 -1.69 -0.95
N ASP A 371 18.78 -1.10 -2.13
CA ASP A 371 19.59 0.08 -2.37
C ASP A 371 18.70 1.08 -3.10
N TYR A 372 18.35 2.17 -2.45
CA TYR A 372 17.30 3.12 -2.82
C TYR A 372 17.85 4.53 -2.86
N THR A 373 17.54 5.23 -3.93
CA THR A 373 17.82 6.67 -4.09
C THR A 373 16.54 7.39 -4.49
N HIS A 374 16.30 8.54 -3.88
CA HIS A 374 15.19 9.43 -4.13
C HIS A 374 15.74 10.85 -4.29
N THR A 375 15.46 11.48 -5.40
CA THR A 375 15.91 12.84 -5.69
C THR A 375 14.71 13.74 -5.90
N GLU A 376 14.64 14.80 -5.14
CA GLU A 376 13.69 15.90 -5.30
C GLU A 376 14.32 16.96 -6.18
N PHE A 377 13.57 17.40 -7.18
CA PHE A 377 13.96 18.42 -8.12
C PHE A 377 13.05 19.63 -7.95
N GLU A 378 13.64 20.79 -7.90
CA GLU A 378 12.99 22.09 -8.00
C GLU A 378 13.23 22.59 -9.42
N GLY A 379 12.18 22.56 -10.24
CA GLY A 379 12.34 22.79 -11.67
C GLY A 379 13.33 21.82 -12.33
N ALA A 380 14.50 22.34 -12.71
CA ALA A 380 15.58 21.56 -13.33
C ALA A 380 16.77 21.31 -12.37
N GLU A 381 16.76 21.90 -11.21
CA GLU A 381 17.83 21.79 -10.21
C GLU A 381 17.58 20.62 -9.24
N VAL A 382 18.64 20.13 -8.63
CA VAL A 382 18.55 19.10 -7.59
C VAL A 382 18.39 19.80 -6.25
N GLY A 383 17.21 19.72 -5.65
CA GLY A 383 16.95 20.22 -4.30
C GLY A 383 17.55 19.30 -3.25
N THR A 384 16.99 18.11 -3.08
CA THR A 384 17.45 17.15 -2.06
C THR A 384 17.53 15.74 -2.61
N THR A 385 18.52 14.99 -2.14
CA THR A 385 18.68 13.55 -2.43
C THR A 385 18.68 12.76 -1.13
N PHE A 386 17.88 11.70 -1.11
CA PHE A 386 17.75 10.75 -0.02
C PHE A 386 18.27 9.39 -0.49
N ASP A 387 19.23 8.82 0.22
CA ASP A 387 19.76 7.48 0.00
C ASP A 387 19.39 6.59 1.19
N SER A 388 18.93 5.38 0.91
CA SER A 388 18.62 4.38 1.94
C SER A 388 19.11 3.01 1.52
N THR A 389 20.05 2.45 2.28
CA THR A 389 20.47 1.06 2.10
C THR A 389 19.99 0.22 3.27
N GLY A 390 19.25 -0.84 2.96
CA GLY A 390 18.62 -1.69 3.96
C GLY A 390 18.86 -3.18 3.74
N ILE A 391 18.97 -3.91 4.84
CA ILE A 391 18.92 -5.37 4.85
C ILE A 391 18.00 -5.84 5.96
N GLU A 392 17.11 -6.76 5.62
CA GLU A 392 16.27 -7.44 6.59
C GLU A 392 16.38 -8.95 6.41
N ALA A 393 16.58 -9.66 7.50
CA ALA A 393 16.68 -11.11 7.53
C ALA A 393 15.72 -11.70 8.59
N ARG A 394 14.99 -12.75 8.21
CA ARG A 394 14.02 -13.43 9.07
C ARG A 394 14.21 -14.94 8.96
N ALA A 395 14.25 -15.61 10.11
CA ALA A 395 14.26 -17.07 10.23
C ALA A 395 13.12 -17.50 11.15
N GLU A 396 12.34 -18.49 10.72
CA GLU A 396 11.12 -18.89 11.40
C GLU A 396 10.96 -20.41 11.40
N LEU A 397 10.83 -21.00 12.57
CA LEU A 397 10.50 -22.40 12.78
C LEU A 397 8.99 -22.55 12.91
N VAL A 398 8.42 -23.30 12.00
CA VAL A 398 6.98 -23.56 11.89
C VAL A 398 6.65 -24.93 12.46
N GLN A 399 5.65 -25.00 13.30
CA GLN A 399 5.16 -26.24 13.90
C GLN A 399 4.24 -27.01 12.96
N ASP A 400 4.10 -28.31 13.21
CA ASP A 400 3.16 -29.17 12.48
C ASP A 400 1.72 -28.68 12.64
N ALA A 401 1.07 -28.40 11.50
CA ALA A 401 -0.32 -27.90 11.44
C ALA A 401 -1.35 -28.94 11.93
N GLN A 402 -1.01 -30.22 12.05
CA GLN A 402 -1.86 -31.29 12.60
C GLN A 402 -1.73 -31.43 14.13
N GLY A 403 -0.76 -30.70 14.74
CA GLY A 403 -0.53 -30.70 16.18
C GLY A 403 -1.65 -30.02 16.96
N THR A 404 -1.73 -30.30 18.26
CA THR A 404 -2.60 -29.57 19.21
C THR A 404 -2.05 -28.19 19.57
N LEU A 405 -0.76 -27.98 19.40
CA LEU A 405 -0.07 -26.72 19.48
C LEU A 405 0.47 -26.42 18.08
N ARG A 406 -0.02 -25.37 17.47
CA ARG A 406 0.31 -24.93 16.11
C ARG A 406 0.88 -23.52 16.18
N GLY A 407 1.70 -23.16 15.26
CA GLY A 407 2.22 -21.80 15.20
C GLY A 407 3.65 -21.73 14.71
N SER A 408 4.31 -20.66 15.06
CA SER A 408 5.69 -20.43 14.68
C SER A 408 6.45 -19.61 15.72
N SER A 409 7.78 -19.71 15.67
CA SER A 409 8.68 -18.89 16.46
C SER A 409 9.89 -18.52 15.61
N GLY A 410 10.38 -17.31 15.75
CA GLY A 410 11.45 -16.85 14.89
C GLY A 410 12.27 -15.70 15.45
N VAL A 411 13.26 -15.32 14.65
CA VAL A 411 14.12 -14.18 14.87
C VAL A 411 14.10 -13.30 13.62
N GLN A 412 14.26 -12.00 13.82
CA GLN A 412 14.31 -11.00 12.75
C GLN A 412 15.40 -10.00 13.05
N PHE A 413 16.16 -9.64 12.02
CA PHE A 413 17.17 -8.60 12.08
C PHE A 413 16.90 -7.60 10.97
N THR A 414 17.01 -6.30 11.29
CA THR A 414 16.88 -5.20 10.34
C THR A 414 18.05 -4.24 10.54
N HIS A 415 18.60 -3.76 9.44
CA HIS A 415 19.62 -2.72 9.41
C HIS A 415 19.27 -1.75 8.29
N ARG A 416 19.23 -0.45 8.60
CA ARG A 416 18.95 0.64 7.65
C ARG A 416 19.99 1.74 7.86
N ASP A 417 20.69 2.08 6.82
CA ASP A 417 21.59 3.24 6.74
C ASP A 417 20.90 4.29 5.86
N PHE A 418 20.64 5.47 6.41
CA PHE A 418 19.92 6.56 5.77
C PHE A 418 20.79 7.81 5.70
N PHE A 419 20.82 8.43 4.54
CA PHE A 419 21.54 9.67 4.27
C PHE A 419 20.68 10.62 3.44
N ALA A 420 20.59 11.88 3.86
CA ALA A 420 19.96 12.95 3.09
C ALA A 420 20.96 14.07 2.85
N GLN A 421 20.93 14.68 1.66
CA GLN A 421 21.80 15.78 1.26
C GLN A 421 21.03 16.74 0.35
N GLY A 422 21.04 18.02 0.69
CA GLY A 422 20.38 19.09 -0.05
C GLY A 422 19.85 20.16 0.88
N ALA A 423 19.11 21.10 0.35
CA ALA A 423 18.52 22.21 1.11
C ALA A 423 17.44 21.70 2.09
N GLU A 424 16.69 20.67 1.69
CA GLU A 424 15.63 20.05 2.48
C GLU A 424 16.06 18.75 3.18
N ALA A 425 17.36 18.60 3.47
CA ALA A 425 17.86 17.44 4.23
C ALA A 425 17.51 17.55 5.72
N TYR A 426 16.20 17.64 6.04
CA TYR A 426 15.68 17.88 7.39
C TYR A 426 15.91 16.71 8.37
N VAL A 427 16.22 15.51 7.88
CA VAL A 427 16.59 14.35 8.72
C VAL A 427 18.09 14.10 8.58
N PRO A 428 18.88 14.12 9.69
CA PRO A 428 20.31 13.88 9.62
C PRO A 428 20.64 12.43 9.22
N PRO A 429 21.83 12.18 8.66
CA PRO A 429 22.33 10.82 8.44
C PRO A 429 22.19 9.96 9.69
N ASN A 430 21.57 8.80 9.53
CA ASN A 430 21.25 7.95 10.67
C ASN A 430 21.36 6.46 10.34
N LEU A 431 21.62 5.69 11.38
CA LEU A 431 21.68 4.24 11.34
C LEU A 431 20.63 3.67 12.29
N THR A 432 19.79 2.78 11.79
CA THR A 432 18.82 2.05 12.60
C THR A 432 19.08 0.56 12.53
N GLU A 433 19.29 -0.07 13.69
CA GLU A 433 19.46 -1.50 13.83
C GLU A 433 18.37 -2.08 14.74
N GLN A 434 17.76 -3.20 14.34
CA GLN A 434 16.73 -3.88 15.12
C GLN A 434 17.01 -5.37 15.18
N LEU A 435 16.88 -5.97 16.37
CA LEU A 435 16.91 -7.40 16.58
C LEU A 435 15.65 -7.83 17.34
N ALA A 436 14.92 -8.77 16.81
CA ALA A 436 13.70 -9.25 17.45
C ALA A 436 13.64 -10.77 17.56
N VAL A 437 12.95 -11.22 18.61
CA VAL A 437 12.52 -12.60 18.80
C VAL A 437 11.00 -12.60 18.93
N PHE A 438 10.31 -13.47 18.22
CA PHE A 438 8.86 -13.52 18.21
C PHE A 438 8.32 -14.94 18.22
N THR A 439 7.07 -15.06 18.64
CA THR A 439 6.30 -16.32 18.59
C THR A 439 4.82 -16.03 18.41
N LEU A 440 4.14 -16.89 17.68
CA LEU A 440 2.68 -16.99 17.62
C LEU A 440 2.30 -18.45 17.83
N GLN A 441 1.42 -18.71 18.77
CA GLN A 441 1.02 -20.06 19.13
C GLN A 441 -0.49 -20.15 19.19
N GLU A 442 -1.05 -21.18 18.59
CA GLU A 442 -2.45 -21.55 18.70
C GLU A 442 -2.56 -22.90 19.41
N PHE A 443 -3.43 -22.95 20.41
CA PHE A 443 -3.73 -24.14 21.17
C PHE A 443 -5.23 -24.38 21.20
N GLY A 444 -5.69 -25.54 20.79
CA GLY A 444 -7.10 -25.90 20.88
C GLY A 444 -7.42 -27.30 20.40
N THR A 445 -8.42 -27.86 21.02
CA THR A 445 -9.06 -29.14 20.60
C THR A 445 -10.57 -28.95 20.72
N GLY A 446 -11.28 -29.01 19.60
CA GLY A 446 -12.72 -28.81 19.59
C GLY A 446 -13.11 -27.35 19.35
N PRO A 447 -14.27 -26.88 19.88
CA PRO A 447 -14.84 -25.57 19.47
C PRO A 447 -14.19 -24.36 20.12
N ILE A 448 -13.22 -24.53 20.99
CA ILE A 448 -12.51 -23.41 21.66
C ILE A 448 -11.03 -23.50 21.28
N GLN A 449 -10.49 -22.39 20.79
CA GLN A 449 -9.09 -22.22 20.47
C GLN A 449 -8.56 -21.00 21.23
N ILE A 450 -7.31 -21.09 21.67
CA ILE A 450 -6.58 -20.00 22.33
C ILE A 450 -5.39 -19.66 21.46
N GLU A 451 -5.22 -18.39 21.16
CA GLU A 451 -4.08 -17.87 20.44
C GLU A 451 -3.25 -16.97 21.35
N ALA A 452 -1.95 -17.07 21.27
CA ALA A 452 -1.03 -16.23 22.02
C ALA A 452 0.13 -15.80 21.14
N ALA A 453 0.45 -14.51 21.14
CA ALA A 453 1.59 -13.95 20.44
C ALA A 453 2.48 -13.17 21.41
N ALA A 454 3.78 -13.19 21.17
CA ALA A 454 4.75 -12.38 21.88
C ALA A 454 5.90 -11.96 20.97
N ARG A 455 6.42 -10.76 21.18
CA ARG A 455 7.59 -10.20 20.50
C ARG A 455 8.41 -9.38 21.49
N ALA A 456 9.71 -9.59 21.51
CA ALA A 456 10.68 -8.71 22.13
C ALA A 456 11.59 -8.15 21.04
N GLU A 457 11.80 -6.84 21.04
CA GLU A 457 12.59 -6.16 20.02
C GLU A 457 13.51 -5.15 20.67
N PHE A 458 14.76 -5.13 20.20
CA PHE A 458 15.84 -4.26 20.63
C PHE A 458 16.18 -3.36 19.43
N THR A 459 15.99 -2.06 19.61
CA THR A 459 16.20 -1.06 18.55
C THR A 459 17.24 -0.07 18.97
N ASN A 460 18.24 0.16 18.10
CA ASN A 460 19.22 1.22 18.22
C ASN A 460 19.07 2.21 17.07
N VAL A 461 18.98 3.51 17.38
CA VAL A 461 18.90 4.60 16.40
C VAL A 461 20.03 5.58 16.68
N GLU A 462 20.94 5.74 15.73
CA GLU A 462 22.11 6.61 15.84
C GLU A 462 22.03 7.74 14.79
N ALA A 463 22.03 9.00 15.25
CA ALA A 463 22.24 10.18 14.40
C ALA A 463 23.73 10.54 14.42
N GLN A 464 24.47 10.08 13.42
CA GLN A 464 25.94 10.11 13.41
C GLN A 464 26.51 11.53 13.46
N THR A 465 25.92 12.46 12.71
CA THR A 465 26.38 13.87 12.67
C THR A 465 26.08 14.63 13.95
N LEU A 466 25.04 14.25 14.68
CA LEU A 466 24.67 14.85 15.97
C LEU A 466 25.42 14.19 17.14
N GLY A 467 25.99 13.00 16.94
CA GLY A 467 26.57 12.19 18.00
C GLY A 467 25.54 11.76 19.06
N ILE A 468 24.32 11.55 18.63
CA ILE A 468 23.20 11.11 19.49
C ILE A 468 22.84 9.67 19.16
N GLU A 469 22.76 8.84 20.18
CA GLU A 469 22.32 7.45 20.09
C GLU A 469 21.16 7.22 21.03
N ARG A 470 20.16 6.45 20.59
CA ARG A 470 18.95 6.08 21.35
C ARG A 470 18.71 4.58 21.28
N GLU A 471 18.62 3.95 22.42
CA GLU A 471 18.32 2.53 22.56
C GLU A 471 16.93 2.33 23.15
N TYR A 472 16.15 1.40 22.55
CA TYR A 472 14.81 1.06 22.99
C TYR A 472 14.64 -0.45 23.07
N ASP A 473 14.15 -0.91 24.23
CA ASP A 473 13.71 -2.29 24.45
C ASP A 473 12.19 -2.32 24.46
N THR A 474 11.57 -2.98 23.49
CA THR A 474 10.11 -3.06 23.40
C THR A 474 9.64 -4.49 23.60
N PHE A 475 8.46 -4.61 24.22
CA PHE A 475 7.78 -5.90 24.40
C PHE A 475 6.33 -5.79 23.95
N SER A 476 5.92 -6.65 23.02
CA SER A 476 4.55 -6.75 22.53
C SER A 476 3.99 -8.15 22.77
N GLY A 477 2.70 -8.24 23.04
CA GLY A 477 2.04 -9.52 23.28
C GLY A 477 0.54 -9.46 23.01
N ALA A 478 -0.06 -10.59 22.71
CA ALA A 478 -1.50 -10.71 22.51
C ALA A 478 -2.01 -12.07 23.00
N LEU A 479 -3.28 -12.07 23.41
CA LEU A 479 -4.02 -13.27 23.80
C LEU A 479 -5.42 -13.21 23.19
N GLY A 480 -5.78 -14.25 22.46
CA GLY A 480 -7.08 -14.42 21.81
C GLY A 480 -7.81 -15.67 22.30
N LEU A 481 -9.12 -15.59 22.30
CA LEU A 481 -10.03 -16.71 22.50
C LEU A 481 -10.99 -16.79 21.32
N ILE A 482 -11.04 -17.94 20.67
CA ILE A 482 -11.90 -18.22 19.51
C ILE A 482 -12.90 -19.29 19.89
N TYR A 483 -14.14 -19.13 19.44
CA TYR A 483 -15.23 -20.08 19.59
C TYR A 483 -15.86 -20.44 18.24
N GLU A 484 -15.82 -21.73 17.89
CA GLU A 484 -16.34 -22.31 16.64
C GLU A 484 -17.44 -23.34 16.90
N GLY A 485 -18.17 -23.23 18.03
CA GLY A 485 -19.23 -24.16 18.38
C GLY A 485 -20.53 -24.01 17.58
N ILE A 486 -20.61 -23.05 16.66
CA ILE A 486 -21.72 -22.85 15.71
C ILE A 486 -21.17 -23.11 14.31
N GLU A 487 -21.74 -24.10 13.61
CA GLU A 487 -21.31 -24.49 12.28
C GLU A 487 -21.30 -23.28 11.31
N GLY A 488 -20.18 -23.07 10.64
CA GLY A 488 -19.98 -21.97 9.70
C GLY A 488 -19.82 -20.59 10.34
N VAL A 489 -19.74 -20.47 11.67
CA VAL A 489 -19.56 -19.17 12.35
C VAL A 489 -18.45 -19.26 13.38
N ARG A 490 -17.54 -18.30 13.32
CA ARG A 490 -16.44 -18.08 14.26
C ARG A 490 -16.63 -16.78 15.02
N PHE A 491 -16.50 -16.84 16.33
CA PHE A 491 -16.44 -15.68 17.20
C PHE A 491 -15.08 -15.60 17.85
N GLY A 492 -14.54 -14.41 17.99
CA GLY A 492 -13.28 -14.19 18.68
C GLY A 492 -13.31 -12.93 19.52
N ILE A 493 -12.49 -12.96 20.57
CA ILE A 493 -12.12 -11.79 21.35
C ILE A 493 -10.63 -11.86 21.61
N ASN A 494 -9.92 -10.76 21.40
CA ASN A 494 -8.51 -10.69 21.69
C ASN A 494 -8.16 -9.41 22.45
N GLY A 495 -7.14 -9.50 23.29
CA GLY A 495 -6.48 -8.40 23.96
C GLY A 495 -5.03 -8.33 23.51
N SER A 496 -4.49 -7.15 23.26
CA SER A 496 -3.12 -6.96 22.82
C SER A 496 -2.46 -5.81 23.57
N ARG A 497 -1.14 -5.88 23.64
CA ARG A 497 -0.23 -4.81 23.97
C ARG A 497 0.84 -4.76 22.91
N ALA A 498 0.87 -3.71 22.12
CA ALA A 498 1.90 -3.44 21.13
C ALA A 498 2.73 -2.24 21.55
N GLU A 499 4.03 -2.27 21.28
CA GLU A 499 4.95 -1.20 21.64
C GLU A 499 5.95 -1.00 20.51
N ARG A 500 6.20 0.25 20.10
CA ARG A 500 7.19 0.60 19.09
C ARG A 500 8.19 1.64 19.60
N ALA A 501 9.41 1.59 19.07
CA ALA A 501 10.39 2.65 19.19
C ALA A 501 9.99 3.84 18.28
N PRO A 502 10.33 5.08 18.64
CA PRO A 502 10.31 6.21 17.72
C PRO A 502 11.25 5.97 16.52
N SER A 503 10.90 6.52 15.37
CA SER A 503 11.77 6.51 14.19
C SER A 503 12.86 7.59 14.26
N ALA A 504 13.84 7.54 13.34
CA ALA A 504 14.88 8.56 13.25
C ALA A 504 14.28 9.93 12.87
N GLU A 505 13.27 9.93 12.03
CA GLU A 505 12.53 11.11 11.60
C GLU A 505 11.82 11.78 12.81
N GLU A 506 11.10 11.00 13.61
CA GLU A 506 10.42 11.48 14.82
C GLU A 506 11.41 12.01 15.87
N LEU A 507 12.61 11.46 15.92
CA LEU A 507 13.64 11.83 16.90
C LEU A 507 14.47 13.04 16.50
N PHE A 508 14.83 13.15 15.21
CA PHE A 508 15.95 13.98 14.79
C PHE A 508 15.66 14.96 13.65
N SER A 509 14.43 15.04 13.13
CA SER A 509 14.06 16.04 12.11
C SER A 509 14.40 17.45 12.60
N ASN A 510 14.96 18.28 11.72
CA ASN A 510 15.18 19.70 11.99
C ASN A 510 15.47 20.44 10.67
N GLY A 511 14.44 20.93 10.02
CA GLY A 511 14.60 21.68 8.78
C GLY A 511 13.30 21.82 7.97
N PRO A 512 13.38 22.58 6.87
CA PRO A 512 12.27 22.77 5.97
C PRO A 512 11.96 21.48 5.19
N HIS A 513 10.69 21.29 4.87
CA HIS A 513 10.19 20.22 4.04
C HIS A 513 9.15 20.83 3.09
N ILE A 514 9.58 21.19 1.90
CA ILE A 514 8.79 22.01 0.94
C ILE A 514 7.56 21.24 0.45
N ALA A 515 7.68 19.95 0.19
CA ALA A 515 6.55 19.11 -0.26
C ALA A 515 5.36 19.12 0.73
N THR A 516 5.62 19.23 2.03
CA THR A 516 4.60 19.38 3.08
C THR A 516 4.37 20.81 3.51
N GLN A 517 5.19 21.74 3.02
CA GLN A 517 5.17 23.17 3.36
C GLN A 517 5.23 23.40 4.88
N ALA A 518 6.14 22.73 5.54
CA ALA A 518 6.32 22.75 6.99
C ALA A 518 7.80 22.76 7.35
N PHE A 519 8.16 23.44 8.43
CA PHE A 519 9.44 23.24 9.10
C PHE A 519 9.24 22.18 10.19
N GLU A 520 9.89 21.02 10.07
CA GLU A 520 9.67 19.89 10.96
C GLU A 520 10.77 19.79 12.03
N ILE A 521 10.35 19.67 13.31
CA ILE A 521 11.24 19.52 14.46
C ILE A 521 10.98 18.19 15.16
N GLY A 522 11.99 17.31 15.17
CA GLY A 522 12.01 16.06 15.92
C GLY A 522 12.16 16.29 17.43
N ASN A 523 12.01 15.21 18.18
CA ASN A 523 12.20 15.25 19.63
C ASN A 523 13.01 14.04 20.09
N ALA A 524 14.28 14.27 20.39
CA ALA A 524 15.21 13.24 20.82
C ALA A 524 14.88 12.60 22.19
N ASP A 525 13.93 13.17 22.95
CA ASP A 525 13.50 12.66 24.26
C ASP A 525 12.22 11.81 24.17
N LEU A 526 11.73 11.49 22.97
CA LEU A 526 10.58 10.61 22.79
C LEU A 526 10.81 9.23 23.42
N ARG A 527 9.76 8.76 24.07
CA ARG A 527 9.69 7.41 24.65
C ARG A 527 8.96 6.46 23.70
N THR A 528 9.03 5.17 23.96
CA THR A 528 8.27 4.17 23.23
C THR A 528 6.77 4.50 23.23
N GLU A 529 6.15 4.39 22.07
CA GLU A 529 4.71 4.45 21.91
C GLU A 529 4.11 3.09 22.22
N ARG A 530 3.02 3.04 23.00
CA ARG A 530 2.39 1.80 23.44
C ARG A 530 0.90 1.83 23.22
N ALA A 531 0.36 0.79 22.57
CA ALA A 531 -1.08 0.59 22.38
C ALA A 531 -1.57 -0.63 23.18
N TRP A 532 -2.63 -0.47 23.95
CA TRP A 532 -3.45 -1.54 24.50
C TRP A 532 -4.67 -1.71 23.61
N GLY A 533 -4.89 -2.90 23.09
CA GLY A 533 -5.98 -3.21 22.17
C GLY A 533 -6.97 -4.20 22.79
N LEU A 534 -8.26 -3.98 22.52
CA LEU A 534 -9.32 -4.96 22.72
C LEU A 534 -10.13 -5.05 21.43
N GLU A 535 -10.29 -6.26 20.92
CA GLU A 535 -11.04 -6.50 19.70
C GLU A 535 -11.99 -7.69 19.88
N ALA A 536 -13.21 -7.55 19.34
CA ALA A 536 -14.18 -8.64 19.27
C ALA A 536 -14.70 -8.77 17.83
N TYR A 537 -14.83 -9.98 17.33
CA TYR A 537 -15.30 -10.24 15.99
C TYR A 537 -16.26 -11.42 15.88
N ALA A 538 -17.09 -11.37 14.84
CA ALA A 538 -17.89 -12.48 14.38
C ALA A 538 -17.75 -12.58 12.86
N ARG A 539 -17.40 -13.75 12.34
CA ARG A 539 -17.33 -13.98 10.90
C ARG A 539 -17.77 -15.39 10.54
N GLY A 540 -18.12 -15.60 9.30
CA GLY A 540 -18.53 -16.91 8.83
C GLY A 540 -19.48 -16.85 7.66
N THR A 541 -20.25 -17.94 7.53
CA THR A 541 -21.24 -18.10 6.47
C THR A 541 -22.66 -17.88 6.99
N ILE A 542 -23.50 -17.22 6.18
CA ILE A 542 -24.92 -17.09 6.41
C ILE A 542 -25.70 -17.54 5.16
N GLY A 543 -26.25 -18.75 5.22
CA GLY A 543 -26.78 -19.41 4.03
C GLY A 543 -25.64 -19.71 3.02
N ALA A 544 -25.73 -19.10 1.84
CA ALA A 544 -24.72 -19.21 0.79
C ALA A 544 -23.73 -18.02 0.76
N GLY A 545 -23.89 -17.05 1.64
CA GLY A 545 -23.06 -15.83 1.70
C GLY A 545 -22.07 -15.87 2.85
N THR A 546 -21.14 -14.92 2.87
CA THR A 546 -20.14 -14.71 3.91
C THR A 546 -20.35 -13.37 4.59
N PHE A 547 -20.00 -13.28 5.87
CA PHE A 547 -20.05 -12.01 6.62
C PHE A 547 -18.85 -11.89 7.55
N GLY A 548 -18.48 -10.65 7.84
CA GLY A 548 -17.52 -10.25 8.85
C GLY A 548 -18.05 -9.04 9.62
N LEU A 549 -17.86 -9.03 10.92
CA LEU A 549 -18.14 -7.91 11.81
C LEU A 549 -17.03 -7.84 12.84
N THR A 550 -16.40 -6.68 12.98
CA THR A 550 -15.33 -6.41 13.96
C THR A 550 -15.62 -5.12 14.69
N ALA A 551 -15.43 -5.12 16.00
CA ALA A 551 -15.42 -3.92 16.82
C ALA A 551 -14.12 -3.91 17.63
N TYR A 552 -13.45 -2.76 17.68
CA TYR A 552 -12.16 -2.62 18.33
C TYR A 552 -12.04 -1.31 19.10
N ARG A 553 -11.14 -1.30 20.10
CA ARG A 553 -10.69 -0.12 20.81
C ARG A 553 -9.21 -0.25 21.12
N GLN A 554 -8.48 0.85 21.00
CA GLN A 554 -7.05 0.96 21.28
C GLN A 554 -6.80 2.18 22.16
N TRP A 555 -6.06 1.98 23.23
CA TRP A 555 -5.61 3.04 24.14
C TRP A 555 -4.11 3.17 23.99
N PHE A 556 -3.66 4.35 23.59
CA PHE A 556 -2.25 4.64 23.42
C PHE A 556 -1.71 5.40 24.63
N ASP A 557 -0.58 4.91 25.15
CA ASP A 557 0.31 5.66 26.03
C ASP A 557 1.41 6.26 25.16
N ASN A 558 1.68 7.56 25.28
CA ASN A 558 2.71 8.26 24.51
C ASN A 558 2.50 8.14 22.97
N TYR A 559 1.30 8.35 22.46
CA TYR A 559 1.04 8.43 21.02
C TYR A 559 1.86 9.56 20.42
N ILE A 560 2.68 9.27 19.41
CA ILE A 560 3.55 10.25 18.74
C ILE A 560 2.76 10.92 17.61
N PHE A 561 2.72 12.24 17.61
CA PHE A 561 2.05 13.01 16.57
C PHE A 561 2.81 14.30 16.28
N LEU A 562 2.58 14.83 15.09
CA LEU A 562 3.12 16.12 14.66
C LEU A 562 2.05 17.18 14.91
N ASP A 563 2.41 18.27 15.62
CA ASP A 563 1.52 19.36 15.97
C ASP A 563 2.14 20.71 15.65
N GLU A 564 1.32 21.67 15.26
CA GLU A 564 1.74 23.02 14.91
C GLU A 564 2.10 23.80 16.16
N THR A 565 3.26 24.45 16.18
CA THR A 565 3.72 25.24 17.33
C THR A 565 3.15 26.66 17.37
N GLY A 566 2.66 27.16 16.23
CA GLY A 566 2.28 28.55 16.00
C GLY A 566 3.48 29.49 15.77
N GLU A 567 4.67 28.94 15.59
CA GLU A 567 5.88 29.66 15.17
C GLU A 567 6.11 29.46 13.66
N GLU A 568 6.87 30.37 13.05
CA GLU A 568 7.30 30.28 11.65
C GLU A 568 8.83 30.32 11.60
N GLU A 569 9.43 29.47 10.76
CA GLU A 569 10.86 29.45 10.44
C GLU A 569 11.04 29.28 8.94
N ASP A 570 11.91 30.09 8.33
CA ASP A 570 12.13 30.15 6.86
C ASP A 570 10.83 30.37 6.05
N GLY A 571 9.87 31.13 6.60
CA GLY A 571 8.58 31.38 5.97
C GLY A 571 7.61 30.18 6.01
N LEU A 572 7.94 29.13 6.72
CA LEU A 572 7.12 27.92 6.87
C LEU A 572 6.56 27.78 8.28
N PRO A 573 5.33 27.28 8.48
CA PRO A 573 4.81 26.95 9.78
C PRO A 573 5.63 25.83 10.43
N VAL A 574 5.97 26.01 11.72
CA VAL A 574 6.78 25.05 12.47
C VAL A 574 5.89 23.97 13.08
N PHE A 575 6.20 22.71 12.77
CA PHE A 575 5.59 21.53 13.38
C PHE A 575 6.61 20.76 14.21
N GLN A 576 6.18 20.29 15.38
CA GLN A 576 7.03 19.52 16.31
C GLN A 576 6.44 18.16 16.63
N TYR A 577 7.29 17.14 16.72
CA TYR A 577 6.91 15.81 17.20
C TYR A 577 6.69 15.83 18.73
N LEU A 578 5.47 15.52 19.12
CA LEU A 578 5.00 15.49 20.50
C LEU A 578 4.50 14.09 20.89
N GLN A 579 4.31 13.88 22.19
CA GLN A 579 3.70 12.66 22.72
C GLN A 579 2.56 12.97 23.69
N GLN A 580 1.43 12.30 23.50
CA GLN A 580 0.27 12.38 24.38
C GLN A 580 -0.48 11.05 24.39
N ASP A 581 -1.30 10.77 25.38
CA ASP A 581 -2.20 9.63 25.35
C ASP A 581 -3.24 9.82 24.24
N ALA A 582 -3.72 8.73 23.65
CA ALA A 582 -4.76 8.78 22.63
C ALA A 582 -5.71 7.56 22.74
N ASP A 583 -6.94 7.74 22.31
CA ASP A 583 -7.98 6.70 22.29
C ASP A 583 -8.55 6.57 20.88
N PHE A 584 -8.56 5.34 20.36
CA PHE A 584 -9.13 4.99 19.07
C PHE A 584 -10.19 3.91 19.26
N TRP A 585 -11.32 4.04 18.58
CA TRP A 585 -12.28 2.96 18.49
C TRP A 585 -12.97 2.93 17.15
N GLY A 586 -13.45 1.75 16.75
CA GLY A 586 -14.12 1.63 15.46
C GLY A 586 -14.87 0.33 15.27
N VAL A 587 -15.60 0.28 14.15
CA VAL A 587 -16.40 -0.87 13.71
C VAL A 587 -16.19 -1.08 12.22
N GLU A 588 -15.98 -2.33 11.83
CA GLU A 588 -15.87 -2.79 10.46
C GLU A 588 -16.93 -3.86 10.20
N ALA A 589 -17.59 -3.80 9.06
CA ALA A 589 -18.58 -4.79 8.66
C ALA A 589 -18.45 -5.10 7.17
N GLU A 590 -18.61 -6.37 6.81
CA GLU A 590 -18.64 -6.84 5.43
C GLU A 590 -19.68 -7.96 5.26
N LEU A 591 -20.28 -7.99 4.09
CA LEU A 591 -21.22 -9.04 3.69
C LEU A 591 -21.09 -9.27 2.19
N SER A 592 -20.91 -10.53 1.79
CA SER A 592 -21.04 -10.96 0.40
C SER A 592 -22.08 -12.06 0.31
N TYR A 593 -23.11 -11.85 -0.50
CA TYR A 593 -24.26 -12.78 -0.56
C TYR A 593 -24.69 -13.08 -2.00
N PRO A 594 -24.71 -14.35 -2.43
CA PRO A 594 -25.26 -14.73 -3.72
C PRO A 594 -26.79 -14.67 -3.68
N VAL A 595 -27.37 -13.58 -4.17
CA VAL A 595 -28.81 -13.34 -4.24
C VAL A 595 -29.49 -14.32 -5.19
N VAL A 596 -28.80 -14.69 -6.28
CA VAL A 596 -29.22 -15.70 -7.26
C VAL A 596 -28.00 -16.54 -7.62
N ASP A 597 -28.16 -17.86 -7.62
CA ASP A 597 -27.20 -18.80 -8.17
C ASP A 597 -27.94 -19.93 -8.88
N THR A 598 -27.75 -20.02 -10.20
CA THR A 598 -28.43 -21.00 -11.07
C THR A 598 -27.44 -21.93 -11.79
N GLY A 599 -26.17 -21.97 -11.37
CA GLY A 599 -25.10 -22.77 -11.99
C GLY A 599 -24.54 -22.17 -13.29
N GLY A 600 -25.25 -21.27 -13.98
CA GLY A 600 -24.75 -20.58 -15.18
C GLY A 600 -24.87 -19.04 -15.09
N PHE A 601 -25.52 -18.57 -14.03
CA PHE A 601 -25.67 -17.15 -13.70
C PHE A 601 -25.65 -16.97 -12.20
N LYS A 602 -24.77 -16.12 -11.70
CA LYS A 602 -24.65 -15.74 -10.30
C LYS A 602 -24.84 -14.24 -10.15
N LEU A 603 -25.71 -13.82 -9.21
CA LEU A 603 -25.85 -12.42 -8.81
C LEU A 603 -25.38 -12.29 -7.36
N LEU A 604 -24.28 -11.58 -7.16
CA LEU A 604 -23.69 -11.27 -5.86
C LEU A 604 -24.13 -9.89 -5.40
N ALA A 605 -24.36 -9.74 -4.10
CA ALA A 605 -24.48 -8.46 -3.44
C ALA A 605 -23.39 -8.33 -2.39
N ASP A 606 -22.58 -7.29 -2.49
CA ASP A 606 -21.51 -6.96 -1.54
C ASP A 606 -21.86 -5.69 -0.80
N LEU A 607 -21.64 -5.70 0.51
CA LEU A 607 -21.80 -4.54 1.38
C LEU A 607 -20.56 -4.43 2.26
N SER A 608 -20.04 -3.22 2.45
CA SER A 608 -18.95 -2.93 3.38
C SER A 608 -19.23 -1.62 4.11
N ALA A 609 -18.83 -1.55 5.38
CA ALA A 609 -18.94 -0.36 6.21
C ALA A 609 -17.71 -0.25 7.12
N SER A 610 -17.22 0.97 7.31
CA SER A 610 -16.09 1.27 8.17
C SER A 610 -16.32 2.57 8.91
N TYR A 611 -16.08 2.55 10.22
CA TYR A 611 -16.08 3.73 11.08
C TYR A 611 -14.92 3.69 12.04
N VAL A 612 -14.23 4.81 12.18
CA VAL A 612 -13.18 5.02 13.19
C VAL A 612 -13.33 6.41 13.78
N GLU A 613 -13.08 6.52 15.07
CA GLU A 613 -12.98 7.77 15.79
C GLU A 613 -11.74 7.74 16.67
N ALA A 614 -11.04 8.87 16.75
CA ALA A 614 -9.84 9.01 17.55
C ALA A 614 -9.77 10.38 18.24
N GLU A 615 -9.24 10.39 19.46
CA GLU A 615 -9.01 11.61 20.23
C GLU A 615 -7.71 11.51 21.03
N LEU A 616 -7.07 12.64 21.21
CA LEU A 616 -5.93 12.80 22.14
C LEU A 616 -6.43 12.88 23.59
N GLY A 617 -5.53 12.71 24.56
CA GLY A 617 -5.86 12.65 25.98
C GLY A 617 -6.49 13.91 26.56
N ASP A 618 -6.35 15.06 25.90
CA ASP A 618 -7.02 16.31 26.24
C ASP A 618 -8.39 16.48 25.56
N GLY A 619 -8.80 15.52 24.72
CA GLY A 619 -10.07 15.51 23.99
C GLY A 619 -10.01 16.20 22.62
N THR A 620 -8.85 16.66 22.17
CA THR A 620 -8.67 17.17 20.81
C THR A 620 -8.70 16.03 19.79
N ALA A 621 -9.03 16.33 18.55
CA ALA A 621 -9.06 15.33 17.47
C ALA A 621 -7.64 14.85 17.14
N VAL A 622 -7.48 13.58 16.80
CA VAL A 622 -6.29 13.12 16.06
C VAL A 622 -6.45 13.54 14.60
N PRO A 623 -5.42 14.10 13.95
CA PRO A 623 -5.56 14.61 12.58
C PRO A 623 -5.78 13.48 11.56
N ARG A 624 -6.46 13.81 10.47
CA ARG A 624 -6.64 12.97 9.26
C ARG A 624 -7.35 11.63 9.49
N ILE A 625 -8.26 11.56 10.47
CA ILE A 625 -9.07 10.37 10.74
C ILE A 625 -10.16 10.22 9.67
N PRO A 626 -10.20 9.09 8.93
CA PRO A 626 -11.20 8.87 7.90
C PRO A 626 -12.64 8.90 8.46
N PRO A 627 -13.61 9.50 7.74
CA PRO A 627 -15.01 9.49 8.14
C PRO A 627 -15.66 8.10 7.93
N LEU A 628 -16.90 7.95 8.39
CA LEU A 628 -17.73 6.78 8.05
C LEU A 628 -17.77 6.57 6.54
N SER A 629 -17.49 5.35 6.10
CA SER A 629 -17.61 4.94 4.70
C SER A 629 -18.53 3.74 4.53
N LEU A 630 -19.32 3.76 3.46
CA LEU A 630 -20.24 2.68 3.09
C LEU A 630 -20.02 2.33 1.62
N LEU A 631 -19.90 1.03 1.32
CA LEU A 631 -19.86 0.51 -0.04
C LEU A 631 -20.98 -0.51 -0.24
N GLY A 632 -21.70 -0.38 -1.35
CA GLY A 632 -22.68 -1.37 -1.80
C GLY A 632 -22.44 -1.70 -3.27
N ALA A 633 -22.44 -2.99 -3.62
CA ALA A 633 -22.23 -3.43 -5.00
C ALA A 633 -23.19 -4.59 -5.36
N LEU A 634 -23.50 -4.66 -6.65
CA LEU A 634 -24.17 -5.81 -7.28
C LEU A 634 -23.29 -6.28 -8.44
N GLU A 635 -23.01 -7.59 -8.47
CA GLU A 635 -22.22 -8.21 -9.53
C GLU A 635 -22.94 -9.41 -10.14
N ALA A 636 -23.22 -9.31 -11.43
CA ALA A 636 -23.77 -10.38 -12.24
C ALA A 636 -22.64 -11.14 -12.95
N GLN A 637 -22.48 -12.40 -12.68
CA GLN A 637 -21.42 -13.28 -13.21
C GLN A 637 -21.99 -14.38 -14.08
N THR A 638 -21.33 -14.62 -15.19
CA THR A 638 -21.49 -15.78 -16.08
C THR A 638 -20.12 -16.30 -16.51
N ASP A 639 -20.07 -17.43 -17.23
CA ASP A 639 -18.81 -17.91 -17.78
C ASP A 639 -18.14 -16.91 -18.73
N ALA A 640 -18.91 -16.13 -19.46
CA ALA A 640 -18.42 -15.22 -20.49
C ALA A 640 -18.35 -13.75 -20.03
N PHE A 641 -19.19 -13.31 -19.10
CA PHE A 641 -19.31 -11.90 -18.72
C PHE A 641 -19.46 -11.74 -17.21
N ASP A 642 -18.81 -10.71 -16.66
CA ASP A 642 -19.12 -10.16 -15.37
C ASP A 642 -19.52 -8.69 -15.54
N LEU A 643 -20.58 -8.29 -14.82
CA LEU A 643 -21.06 -6.91 -14.76
C LEU A 643 -21.20 -6.51 -13.30
N ARG A 644 -20.44 -5.50 -12.87
CA ARG A 644 -20.48 -4.97 -11.51
C ARG A 644 -20.86 -3.49 -11.53
N GLY A 645 -21.81 -3.12 -10.69
CA GLY A 645 -22.11 -1.74 -10.34
C GLY A 645 -21.90 -1.53 -8.87
N GLU A 646 -21.28 -0.42 -8.47
CA GLU A 646 -21.02 -0.10 -7.07
C GLU A 646 -21.30 1.36 -6.75
N VAL A 647 -21.70 1.60 -5.51
CA VAL A 647 -21.88 2.92 -4.90
C VAL A 647 -21.04 2.96 -3.64
N GLN A 648 -20.20 3.97 -3.53
CA GLN A 648 -19.37 4.22 -2.37
C GLN A 648 -19.70 5.61 -1.82
N TRP A 649 -20.13 5.66 -0.57
CA TRP A 649 -20.47 6.91 0.13
C TRP A 649 -19.50 7.13 1.27
N PHE A 650 -19.05 8.38 1.39
CA PHE A 650 -18.22 8.87 2.48
C PHE A 650 -18.96 10.00 3.19
N ASP A 651 -18.99 9.93 4.50
CA ASP A 651 -19.57 11.01 5.32
C ASP A 651 -18.67 12.26 5.33
N GLY A 652 -19.19 13.36 5.83
CA GLY A 652 -18.40 14.53 6.15
C GLY A 652 -17.58 14.28 7.41
N GLN A 653 -16.42 14.97 7.52
CA GLN A 653 -15.60 14.99 8.72
C GLN A 653 -15.41 16.44 9.15
N ASP A 654 -15.96 16.78 10.30
CA ASP A 654 -15.88 18.12 10.91
C ASP A 654 -15.12 18.14 12.24
N ARG A 655 -14.72 16.96 12.72
CA ARG A 655 -13.88 16.80 13.90
C ARG A 655 -12.41 16.84 13.47
N VAL A 656 -11.85 18.02 13.48
CA VAL A 656 -10.51 18.36 12.95
C VAL A 656 -9.66 19.05 14.01
N THR A 657 -8.34 19.08 13.80
CA THR A 657 -7.39 19.88 14.59
C THR A 657 -7.41 21.35 14.15
N THR A 658 -6.66 22.20 14.84
CA THR A 658 -6.60 23.66 14.54
C THR A 658 -5.99 23.97 13.18
N PHE A 659 -5.09 23.12 12.69
CA PHE A 659 -4.41 23.26 11.39
C PHE A 659 -5.05 22.42 10.28
N GLU A 660 -6.21 21.84 10.52
CA GLU A 660 -6.88 20.94 9.59
C GLU A 660 -8.25 21.48 9.19
N THR A 661 -8.62 21.34 7.92
CA THR A 661 -9.91 21.76 7.40
C THR A 661 -10.93 20.61 7.40
N PRO A 662 -12.22 20.88 7.62
CA PRO A 662 -13.26 19.86 7.49
C PRO A 662 -13.48 19.45 6.03
N THR A 663 -13.99 18.24 5.81
CA THR A 663 -14.37 17.75 4.47
C THR A 663 -15.85 17.42 4.40
N GLY A 664 -16.49 17.74 3.27
CA GLY A 664 -17.89 17.41 3.01
C GLY A 664 -18.10 15.94 2.61
N SER A 665 -19.32 15.46 2.77
CA SER A 665 -19.72 14.12 2.31
C SER A 665 -19.79 14.06 0.78
N PHE A 666 -19.47 12.88 0.20
CA PHE A 666 -19.57 12.65 -1.24
C PHE A 666 -19.91 11.19 -1.56
N THR A 667 -20.36 10.97 -2.81
CA THR A 667 -20.74 9.64 -3.29
C THR A 667 -20.10 9.36 -4.64
N LEU A 668 -19.39 8.26 -4.76
CA LEU A 668 -18.85 7.75 -6.01
C LEU A 668 -19.74 6.62 -6.54
N VAL A 669 -19.96 6.60 -7.84
CA VAL A 669 -20.67 5.51 -8.53
C VAL A 669 -19.77 4.98 -9.63
N ASN A 670 -19.53 3.66 -9.61
CA ASN A 670 -18.63 3.00 -10.53
C ASN A 670 -19.33 1.81 -11.21
N ALA A 671 -18.88 1.46 -12.40
CA ALA A 671 -19.34 0.29 -13.13
C ALA A 671 -18.18 -0.40 -13.84
N VAL A 672 -18.17 -1.74 -13.83
CA VAL A 672 -17.16 -2.56 -14.49
C VAL A 672 -17.83 -3.66 -15.29
N ALA A 673 -17.36 -3.89 -16.50
CA ALA A 673 -17.77 -5.03 -17.34
C ALA A 673 -16.51 -5.79 -17.78
N ALA A 674 -16.46 -7.07 -17.52
CA ALA A 674 -15.41 -7.98 -17.99
C ALA A 674 -16.00 -8.99 -18.97
N TRP A 675 -15.29 -9.23 -20.07
CA TRP A 675 -15.65 -10.18 -21.10
C TRP A 675 -14.54 -11.20 -21.34
N ARG A 676 -14.88 -12.47 -21.31
CA ARG A 676 -14.03 -13.61 -21.59
C ARG A 676 -14.41 -14.21 -22.96
N PRO A 677 -13.73 -13.82 -24.06
CA PRO A 677 -14.10 -14.19 -25.43
C PRO A 677 -13.91 -15.67 -25.77
N LEU A 678 -13.04 -16.37 -25.02
CA LEU A 678 -12.75 -17.79 -25.25
C LEU A 678 -13.63 -18.62 -24.32
N SER A 679 -14.72 -19.20 -24.85
CA SER A 679 -15.67 -19.99 -24.08
C SER A 679 -15.01 -21.19 -23.41
N GLY A 680 -15.17 -21.32 -22.08
CA GLY A 680 -14.58 -22.37 -21.28
C GLY A 680 -13.08 -22.16 -20.94
N ASN A 681 -12.52 -21.01 -21.29
CA ASN A 681 -11.15 -20.65 -21.00
C ASN A 681 -11.08 -19.19 -20.53
N ARG A 682 -10.45 -18.94 -19.40
CA ARG A 682 -10.28 -17.59 -18.81
C ARG A 682 -8.97 -16.90 -19.22
N ASN A 683 -8.22 -17.49 -20.15
CA ASN A 683 -6.91 -17.02 -20.56
C ASN A 683 -6.91 -15.64 -21.23
N VAL A 684 -8.07 -15.17 -21.68
CA VAL A 684 -8.23 -13.82 -22.22
C VAL A 684 -9.39 -13.13 -21.53
N THR A 685 -9.12 -11.99 -20.89
CA THR A 685 -10.16 -11.13 -20.31
C THR A 685 -10.01 -9.73 -20.88
N VAL A 686 -11.10 -9.18 -21.39
CA VAL A 686 -11.21 -7.78 -21.81
C VAL A 686 -12.11 -7.07 -20.80
N GLN A 687 -11.65 -5.97 -20.25
CA GLN A 687 -12.40 -5.20 -19.27
C GLN A 687 -12.61 -3.77 -19.74
N ILE A 688 -13.78 -3.23 -19.48
CA ILE A 688 -14.09 -1.81 -19.53
C ILE A 688 -14.66 -1.37 -18.19
N ALA A 689 -14.30 -0.18 -17.75
CA ALA A 689 -14.79 0.38 -16.50
C ALA A 689 -15.11 1.87 -16.65
N ALA A 690 -16.00 2.35 -15.84
CA ALA A 690 -16.32 3.75 -15.66
C ALA A 690 -16.30 4.05 -14.16
N ASP A 691 -15.34 4.83 -13.72
CA ASP A 691 -15.20 5.26 -12.33
C ASP A 691 -15.67 6.70 -12.19
N ASN A 692 -16.21 7.02 -11.01
CA ASN A 692 -16.76 8.35 -10.72
C ASN A 692 -17.68 8.86 -11.85
N ILE A 693 -18.67 8.06 -12.24
CA ILE A 693 -19.54 8.30 -13.42
C ILE A 693 -20.16 9.69 -13.41
N PHE A 694 -20.47 10.23 -12.24
CA PHE A 694 -21.12 11.53 -12.07
C PHE A 694 -20.15 12.71 -11.97
N ASP A 695 -18.83 12.45 -12.11
CA ASP A 695 -17.80 13.49 -12.09
C ASP A 695 -17.76 14.29 -10.77
N VAL A 696 -17.93 13.61 -9.66
CA VAL A 696 -17.97 14.20 -8.33
C VAL A 696 -16.57 14.68 -7.93
N ASN A 697 -16.46 15.91 -7.43
CA ASN A 697 -15.24 16.45 -6.83
C ASN A 697 -15.14 15.98 -5.36
N GLY A 698 -14.72 14.73 -5.14
CA GLY A 698 -14.55 14.15 -3.82
C GLY A 698 -13.18 14.48 -3.23
N ARG A 699 -13.10 14.59 -1.90
CA ARG A 699 -11.86 14.86 -1.17
C ARG A 699 -11.69 13.85 -0.05
N ARG A 700 -10.57 13.10 -0.08
CA ARG A 700 -10.29 12.10 0.94
C ARG A 700 -9.76 12.79 2.21
N HIS A 701 -10.50 12.68 3.31
CA HIS A 701 -10.13 13.38 4.56
C HIS A 701 -8.76 13.00 5.10
N ALA A 702 -8.34 11.73 4.92
CA ALA A 702 -7.03 11.26 5.36
C ALA A 702 -5.85 11.81 4.53
N SER A 703 -6.12 12.52 3.41
CA SER A 703 -5.08 13.16 2.59
C SER A 703 -4.57 14.44 3.25
N PHE A 704 -3.25 14.61 3.21
CA PHE A 704 -2.61 15.86 3.58
C PHE A 704 -2.98 16.99 2.61
N THR A 705 -3.07 16.66 1.33
CA THR A 705 -3.32 17.60 0.22
C THR A 705 -4.81 17.78 -0.11
N LYS A 706 -5.72 17.32 0.77
CA LYS A 706 -7.18 17.29 0.49
C LYS A 706 -7.77 18.62 0.03
N ASP A 707 -7.18 19.75 0.44
CA ASP A 707 -7.69 21.07 0.12
C ASP A 707 -7.37 21.52 -1.30
N PHE A 708 -6.37 20.93 -1.95
CA PHE A 708 -5.94 21.29 -3.30
C PHE A 708 -5.70 20.09 -4.25
N VAL A 709 -5.76 18.84 -3.76
CA VAL A 709 -5.72 17.62 -4.58
C VAL A 709 -7.00 16.80 -4.34
N PRO A 710 -8.06 17.04 -5.12
CA PRO A 710 -9.26 16.20 -5.06
C PRO A 710 -9.03 14.84 -5.70
N LEU A 711 -9.94 13.90 -5.45
CA LEU A 711 -9.94 12.59 -6.11
C LEU A 711 -10.13 12.73 -7.63
N VAL A 712 -9.68 11.71 -8.35
CA VAL A 712 -9.82 11.59 -9.82
C VAL A 712 -11.27 11.82 -10.24
N GLY A 713 -11.49 12.67 -11.23
CA GLY A 713 -12.78 12.91 -11.86
C GLY A 713 -13.33 11.66 -12.58
N ARG A 714 -14.32 11.85 -13.45
CA ARG A 714 -14.86 10.73 -14.22
C ARG A 714 -13.80 10.09 -15.10
N ASN A 715 -13.63 8.77 -14.95
CA ASN A 715 -12.61 8.00 -15.65
C ASN A 715 -13.21 6.82 -16.41
N PHE A 716 -12.91 6.70 -17.70
CA PHE A 716 -13.22 5.52 -18.51
C PHE A 716 -11.94 4.74 -18.75
N ARG A 717 -11.94 3.45 -18.39
CA ARG A 717 -10.79 2.56 -18.50
C ARG A 717 -11.07 1.40 -19.42
N ALA A 718 -10.03 0.93 -20.11
CA ALA A 718 -10.06 -0.33 -20.87
C ALA A 718 -8.77 -1.11 -20.61
N SER A 719 -8.89 -2.42 -20.43
CA SER A 719 -7.73 -3.29 -20.23
C SER A 719 -7.93 -4.66 -20.87
N VAL A 720 -6.82 -5.32 -21.15
CA VAL A 720 -6.75 -6.71 -21.63
C VAL A 720 -5.77 -7.47 -20.78
N ARG A 721 -6.18 -8.66 -20.33
CA ARG A 721 -5.32 -9.64 -19.65
C ARG A 721 -5.23 -10.89 -20.52
N LEU A 722 -4.02 -11.44 -20.58
CA LEU A 722 -3.70 -12.72 -21.19
C LEU A 722 -2.98 -13.60 -20.16
N SER A 723 -3.33 -14.89 -20.10
CA SER A 723 -2.69 -15.87 -19.19
C SER A 723 -2.63 -17.22 -19.91
N PHE A 724 -1.46 -17.75 -20.18
CA PHE A 724 -1.23 -18.95 -20.99
C PHE A 724 -0.17 -19.87 -20.40
#